data_50d91516e92758c6de660303dc00c209
#
_entry.id   50d91516e92758c6de660303dc00c209
#
_cell.length_a   1.000
_cell.length_b   1.000
_cell.length_c   1.000
_cell.angle_alpha   90.00
_cell.angle_beta   90.00
_cell.angle_gamma   90.00
#
_symmetry.space_group_name_H-M   'P 1'
#
loop_
_entity.id
_entity.type
_entity.pdbx_description
1 polymer ?
#
loop_
_entity_poly.entity_id
_entity_poly.type
_entity_poly.pdbx_seq_one_letter_code
_entity_poly.pdbx_strand_id
1 'polypeptide(L)'
;MNISQSTVDEIKKLSAEDLTTIGALHHVGDKTNEYICPFCNNGGNGNRDATGIKPLETNTHTGWKCQRCGEKFDNIGILAVHYGLNPKYDFQEICKRACSDFNISYVEEYFSGNKKENTNSETTTIRHSELGIINQQLATNEIGLKIFLEAQGGSWRGLPFELLKKKGCRFIKDWLPPSLLAKRPDAKNWATTSPRMLIPASTDSNKANYLARLTVPIENFNAQKRKYIREKDHAGTKTLFNAELLTQAELVIAVEGYIDALSLELAEFSAVAFGSAEGYDLLVKAIDKIENKPKILILLDSDETGRKHAPKLQRALKKVGCISVIRFLSDEPNSKLDPNQILIEQGKEKLHEITDNLIADAQIEFTDLEKKIDSHSEPETIPTNENLTLTTEQCDILFADGSNALANARRLEYLFGDRLRYLQDTDRWLTYSTGLWSRAPKSQNACLYPFVVKAAEILKTNAADEDENKIAATFRGKNIQYAFNFLKGLDSVIIKQRDLDNHPELLNCLNGVIDLQTGKLMTASPELLLTQQCAAIYTGERNSIVEKFLHDILPDEETLAALIRWLGYCLTGEVSEEKAFLFYGSGGNGKGTLTLLLMSLFCDYATSLPITAVCEAGRMSDAGAATTELNQLEKKRLAIVEELPQGRKLDTAKFKLLTGGDKIPIRRLHEEFTMIDPTHKIVISGNYRPELTDARDPGLIRRIHGVDFLQHFTDLNRDPHLKKKLLAPDALSGLLTILVDAAKEWYQHGLIFSNAMETSTRNYFAQNDFLSEFIIEFCQYGDGKFIEINSFLKRLKEEYPAETRTISDRNLKDMIKRLHGRNGITYKRHPQSRRLGLAGIGFFGGTEQTSIWKSSGI
;
A
#
# COMPACT_ATOMS: atom_id res chain seq x y z
N MET A 1 -29.34 13.93 -8.12
CA MET A 1 -30.59 14.14 -7.34
C MET A 1 -30.44 13.35 -6.06
N ASN A 2 -30.61 13.95 -4.91
CA ASN A 2 -30.55 13.25 -3.62
C ASN A 2 -31.89 13.34 -2.94
N ILE A 3 -32.25 12.29 -2.20
CA ILE A 3 -33.48 12.30 -1.39
C ILE A 3 -33.28 13.21 -0.18
N SER A 4 -34.31 13.95 0.24
CA SER A 4 -34.22 14.81 1.42
C SER A 4 -33.97 13.99 2.69
N GLN A 5 -33.23 14.56 3.62
CA GLN A 5 -32.94 13.88 4.90
C GLN A 5 -34.24 13.64 5.70
N SER A 6 -35.22 14.52 5.59
CA SER A 6 -36.53 14.35 6.24
C SER A 6 -37.26 13.10 5.76
N THR A 7 -37.26 12.82 4.45
CA THR A 7 -37.84 11.61 3.87
C THR A 7 -37.14 10.35 4.38
N VAL A 8 -35.82 10.36 4.44
CA VAL A 8 -35.01 9.24 4.97
C VAL A 8 -35.32 8.99 6.45
N ASP A 9 -35.44 10.05 7.24
CA ASP A 9 -35.72 9.96 8.68
C ASP A 9 -37.13 9.44 8.95
N GLU A 10 -38.10 9.76 8.12
CA GLU A 10 -39.48 9.22 8.21
C GLU A 10 -39.47 7.70 7.93
N ILE A 11 -38.77 7.23 6.90
CA ILE A 11 -38.66 5.80 6.58
C ILE A 11 -38.00 5.05 7.74
N LYS A 12 -36.97 5.63 8.36
CA LYS A 12 -36.27 5.01 9.50
C LYS A 12 -37.13 4.94 10.77
N LYS A 13 -38.18 5.75 10.90
CA LYS A 13 -39.10 5.75 12.03
C LYS A 13 -40.26 4.77 11.89
N LEU A 14 -40.45 4.10 10.75
CA LEU A 14 -41.52 3.11 10.57
C LEU A 14 -41.50 2.08 11.70
N SER A 15 -42.66 1.71 12.18
CA SER A 15 -42.83 0.71 13.23
C SER A 15 -42.65 -0.73 12.68
N ALA A 16 -42.49 -1.71 13.57
CA ALA A 16 -42.48 -3.11 13.18
C ALA A 16 -43.80 -3.55 12.55
N GLU A 17 -44.93 -2.98 13.00
CA GLU A 17 -46.26 -3.24 12.46
C GLU A 17 -46.40 -2.70 11.04
N ASP A 18 -45.85 -1.51 10.75
CA ASP A 18 -45.86 -0.95 9.40
C ASP A 18 -45.14 -1.91 8.42
N LEU A 19 -43.95 -2.38 8.79
CA LEU A 19 -43.13 -3.30 7.97
C LEU A 19 -43.83 -4.68 7.80
N THR A 20 -44.59 -5.12 8.79
CA THR A 20 -45.35 -6.37 8.71
C THR A 20 -46.55 -6.24 7.76
N THR A 21 -47.20 -5.06 7.71
CA THR A 21 -48.34 -4.81 6.84
C THR A 21 -48.03 -4.99 5.36
N ILE A 22 -46.83 -4.65 4.92
CA ILE A 22 -46.39 -4.83 3.53
C ILE A 22 -45.68 -6.19 3.30
N GLY A 23 -45.56 -7.04 4.33
CA GLY A 23 -44.89 -8.33 4.25
C GLY A 23 -43.35 -8.25 4.26
N ALA A 24 -42.77 -7.09 4.64
CA ALA A 24 -41.34 -6.94 4.78
C ALA A 24 -40.78 -7.64 6.04
N LEU A 25 -41.63 -7.86 7.04
CA LEU A 25 -41.34 -8.65 8.24
C LEU A 25 -42.44 -9.70 8.48
N HIS A 26 -42.06 -10.83 9.07
CA HIS A 26 -42.97 -11.93 9.45
C HIS A 26 -42.68 -12.34 10.90
N HIS A 27 -43.74 -12.59 11.68
CA HIS A 27 -43.61 -13.06 13.05
C HIS A 27 -43.01 -14.47 13.15
N VAL A 28 -42.28 -14.77 14.23
CA VAL A 28 -41.83 -16.11 14.57
C VAL A 28 -42.98 -16.87 15.24
N GLY A 29 -43.74 -17.67 14.46
CA GLY A 29 -44.89 -18.39 14.97
C GLY A 29 -45.93 -17.42 15.62
N ASP A 30 -46.38 -17.73 16.84
CA ASP A 30 -47.35 -16.90 17.59
C ASP A 30 -46.71 -15.82 18.44
N LYS A 31 -45.42 -15.54 18.27
CA LYS A 31 -44.72 -14.52 19.09
C LYS A 31 -44.94 -13.10 18.54
N THR A 32 -45.50 -12.22 19.33
CA THR A 32 -45.89 -10.87 18.90
C THR A 32 -44.74 -9.88 18.75
N ASN A 33 -43.59 -10.11 19.41
CA ASN A 33 -42.45 -9.19 19.41
C ASN A 33 -41.15 -9.81 18.85
N GLU A 34 -41.25 -10.90 18.14
CA GLU A 34 -40.13 -11.55 17.50
C GLU A 34 -40.44 -11.78 16.02
N TYR A 35 -39.49 -11.41 15.14
CA TYR A 35 -39.69 -11.46 13.69
C TYR A 35 -38.61 -12.34 13.05
N ILE A 36 -38.94 -12.98 11.93
CA ILE A 36 -38.00 -13.77 11.13
C ILE A 36 -36.91 -12.85 10.56
N CYS A 37 -35.65 -13.23 10.74
CA CYS A 37 -34.56 -12.44 10.19
C CYS A 37 -34.54 -12.50 8.65
N PRO A 38 -34.68 -11.40 7.94
CA PRO A 38 -34.74 -11.41 6.48
C PRO A 38 -33.40 -11.82 5.82
N PHE A 39 -32.29 -11.74 6.57
CA PHE A 39 -30.96 -12.06 6.05
C PHE A 39 -30.56 -13.52 6.23
N CYS A 40 -30.91 -14.18 7.34
CA CYS A 40 -30.51 -15.55 7.61
C CYS A 40 -31.69 -16.50 7.88
N ASN A 41 -32.92 -16.04 7.70
CA ASN A 41 -34.15 -16.79 7.93
C ASN A 41 -34.26 -17.41 9.34
N ASN A 42 -33.60 -16.83 10.35
CA ASN A 42 -33.70 -17.27 11.75
C ASN A 42 -35.10 -16.99 12.27
N GLY A 43 -35.78 -18.01 12.78
CA GLY A 43 -37.18 -17.95 13.20
C GLY A 43 -38.17 -18.50 12.14
N GLY A 44 -37.70 -18.74 10.89
CA GLY A 44 -38.50 -19.39 9.84
C GLY A 44 -38.48 -20.93 9.92
N ASN A 45 -39.17 -21.58 8.96
CA ASN A 45 -39.24 -23.04 8.81
C ASN A 45 -39.85 -23.80 10.02
N GLY A 46 -40.80 -23.19 10.75
CA GLY A 46 -41.55 -23.85 11.83
C GLY A 46 -40.74 -24.10 13.11
N ASN A 47 -39.53 -23.58 13.23
CA ASN A 47 -38.75 -23.66 14.47
C ASN A 47 -39.25 -22.65 15.52
N ARG A 48 -40.25 -23.07 16.33
CA ARG A 48 -40.89 -22.23 17.37
C ARG A 48 -39.96 -21.85 18.52
N ASP A 49 -38.84 -22.48 18.67
CA ASP A 49 -37.85 -22.19 19.73
C ASP A 49 -36.77 -21.22 19.29
N ALA A 50 -36.69 -20.85 18.02
CA ALA A 50 -35.70 -19.90 17.52
C ALA A 50 -36.08 -18.48 17.91
N THR A 51 -35.11 -17.74 18.44
CA THR A 51 -35.22 -16.28 18.64
C THR A 51 -34.90 -15.61 17.32
N GLY A 52 -35.86 -14.91 16.72
CA GLY A 52 -35.69 -14.12 15.50
C GLY A 52 -34.93 -12.81 15.75
N ILE A 53 -35.42 -11.73 15.13
CA ILE A 53 -34.96 -10.35 15.39
C ILE A 53 -35.99 -9.62 16.27
N LYS A 54 -35.51 -8.70 17.10
CA LYS A 54 -36.32 -7.82 17.93
C LYS A 54 -36.05 -6.35 17.59
N PRO A 55 -37.07 -5.47 17.62
CA PRO A 55 -36.84 -4.06 17.48
C PRO A 55 -36.02 -3.51 18.66
N LEU A 56 -35.03 -2.67 18.33
CA LEU A 56 -34.25 -1.89 19.28
C LEU A 56 -34.70 -0.43 19.09
N GLU A 57 -35.71 -0.02 19.84
CA GLU A 57 -36.18 1.35 19.76
C GLU A 57 -35.16 2.31 20.37
N THR A 58 -34.79 3.34 19.60
CA THR A 58 -33.99 4.47 20.07
C THR A 58 -34.86 5.74 19.92
N ASN A 59 -34.46 6.83 20.56
CA ASN A 59 -35.22 8.10 20.47
C ASN A 59 -35.28 8.70 19.05
N THR A 60 -34.60 8.11 18.07
CA THR A 60 -34.45 8.68 16.73
C THR A 60 -34.84 7.74 15.60
N HIS A 61 -34.76 6.40 15.78
CA HIS A 61 -35.07 5.42 14.73
C HIS A 61 -35.22 4.01 15.30
N THR A 62 -35.84 3.10 14.53
CA THR A 62 -35.93 1.67 14.86
C THR A 62 -34.70 0.94 14.33
N GLY A 63 -33.94 0.34 15.21
CA GLY A 63 -32.83 -0.52 14.89
C GLY A 63 -33.17 -2.00 15.10
N TRP A 64 -32.49 -2.89 14.39
CA TRP A 64 -32.69 -4.34 14.43
C TRP A 64 -31.39 -5.09 14.65
N LYS A 65 -31.43 -6.19 15.39
CA LYS A 65 -30.28 -7.07 15.60
C LYS A 65 -30.72 -8.54 15.58
N CYS A 66 -30.08 -9.36 14.75
CA CYS A 66 -30.26 -10.78 14.77
C CYS A 66 -29.30 -11.45 15.76
N GLN A 67 -29.83 -12.32 16.63
CA GLN A 67 -29.02 -13.04 17.61
C GLN A 67 -28.18 -14.16 16.98
N ARG A 68 -28.59 -14.66 15.79
CA ARG A 68 -27.90 -15.78 15.12
C ARG A 68 -26.80 -15.31 14.16
N CYS A 69 -27.11 -14.40 13.22
CA CYS A 69 -26.11 -13.92 12.26
C CYS A 69 -25.32 -12.71 12.77
N GLY A 70 -25.72 -12.09 13.88
CA GLY A 70 -25.04 -10.93 14.47
C GLY A 70 -25.30 -9.62 13.73
N GLU A 71 -25.95 -9.63 12.57
CA GLU A 71 -26.19 -8.47 11.75
C GLU A 71 -27.05 -7.42 12.47
N LYS A 72 -26.67 -6.14 12.27
CA LYS A 72 -27.41 -4.97 12.74
C LYS A 72 -27.82 -4.17 11.52
N PHE A 73 -29.08 -3.78 11.46
CA PHE A 73 -29.64 -3.03 10.33
C PHE A 73 -30.74 -2.09 10.77
N ASP A 74 -31.15 -1.17 9.92
CA ASP A 74 -32.30 -0.29 10.08
C ASP A 74 -33.43 -0.71 9.15
N ASN A 75 -34.52 0.06 9.16
CA ASN A 75 -35.70 -0.20 8.34
C ASN A 75 -35.35 -0.20 6.83
N ILE A 76 -34.44 0.64 6.41
CA ILE A 76 -33.98 0.69 5.00
C ILE A 76 -33.33 -0.64 4.59
N GLY A 77 -32.55 -1.25 5.48
CA GLY A 77 -31.98 -2.58 5.25
C GLY A 77 -33.03 -3.68 5.10
N ILE A 78 -34.11 -3.64 5.90
CA ILE A 78 -35.24 -4.59 5.78
C ILE A 78 -35.97 -4.39 4.46
N LEU A 79 -36.28 -3.16 4.11
CA LEU A 79 -36.99 -2.80 2.87
C LEU A 79 -36.15 -3.14 1.63
N ALA A 80 -34.84 -2.99 1.72
CA ALA A 80 -33.94 -3.39 0.65
C ALA A 80 -34.05 -4.90 0.34
N VAL A 81 -34.04 -5.75 1.37
CA VAL A 81 -34.25 -7.19 1.21
C VAL A 81 -35.64 -7.50 0.67
N HIS A 82 -36.68 -6.85 1.20
CA HIS A 82 -38.07 -7.03 0.74
C HIS A 82 -38.24 -6.69 -0.73
N TYR A 83 -37.65 -5.61 -1.21
CA TYR A 83 -37.72 -5.18 -2.61
C TYR A 83 -36.73 -5.91 -3.53
N GLY A 84 -35.84 -6.74 -3.00
CA GLY A 84 -34.78 -7.41 -3.76
C GLY A 84 -33.70 -6.43 -4.29
N LEU A 85 -33.47 -5.32 -3.59
CA LEU A 85 -32.57 -4.24 -3.96
C LEU A 85 -31.35 -4.16 -3.04
N ASN A 86 -30.26 -3.53 -3.51
CA ASN A 86 -29.05 -3.35 -2.74
C ASN A 86 -29.03 -1.98 -2.05
N PRO A 87 -28.99 -1.90 -0.70
CA PRO A 87 -29.09 -0.62 0.02
C PRO A 87 -27.96 0.36 -0.29
N LYS A 88 -26.86 -0.10 -0.82
CA LYS A 88 -25.71 0.74 -1.19
C LYS A 88 -25.83 1.36 -2.59
N TYR A 89 -26.45 0.64 -3.51
CA TYR A 89 -26.51 1.05 -4.93
C TYR A 89 -27.89 1.53 -5.35
N ASP A 90 -28.94 0.99 -4.72
CA ASP A 90 -30.34 1.25 -5.09
C ASP A 90 -31.08 2.10 -4.03
N PHE A 91 -30.33 2.83 -3.21
CA PHE A 91 -30.86 3.57 -2.06
C PHE A 91 -32.06 4.48 -2.43
N GLN A 92 -31.96 5.19 -3.56
CA GLN A 92 -33.05 6.06 -4.03
C GLN A 92 -34.31 5.28 -4.41
N GLU A 93 -34.14 4.14 -5.08
CA GLU A 93 -35.27 3.30 -5.49
C GLU A 93 -35.95 2.66 -4.27
N ILE A 94 -35.16 2.21 -3.28
CA ILE A 94 -35.72 1.70 -2.01
C ILE A 94 -36.55 2.75 -1.32
N CYS A 95 -36.05 3.99 -1.22
CA CYS A 95 -36.80 5.08 -0.60
C CYS A 95 -38.03 5.48 -1.41
N LYS A 96 -38.00 5.48 -2.75
CA LYS A 96 -39.17 5.74 -3.60
C LYS A 96 -40.28 4.73 -3.36
N ARG A 97 -39.95 3.45 -3.33
CA ARG A 97 -40.91 2.37 -3.08
C ARG A 97 -41.47 2.46 -1.67
N ALA A 98 -40.61 2.69 -0.66
CA ALA A 98 -41.07 2.91 0.71
C ALA A 98 -42.01 4.11 0.83
N CYS A 99 -41.73 5.23 0.19
CA CYS A 99 -42.62 6.39 0.16
C CYS A 99 -43.97 6.05 -0.47
N SER A 100 -44.01 5.25 -1.52
CA SER A 100 -45.23 4.78 -2.14
C SER A 100 -46.02 3.86 -1.21
N ASP A 101 -45.37 2.88 -0.59
CA ASP A 101 -46.05 1.85 0.22
C ASP A 101 -46.55 2.38 1.56
N PHE A 102 -45.88 3.39 2.12
CA PHE A 102 -46.24 4.01 3.41
C PHE A 102 -46.84 5.40 3.32
N ASN A 103 -47.17 5.87 2.11
CA ASN A 103 -47.70 7.20 1.84
C ASN A 103 -46.87 8.34 2.45
N ILE A 104 -45.54 8.21 2.40
CA ILE A 104 -44.59 9.22 2.83
C ILE A 104 -44.30 10.17 1.67
N SER A 105 -44.28 11.47 1.93
CA SER A 105 -43.97 12.48 0.91
C SER A 105 -42.51 12.33 0.40
N TYR A 106 -42.38 11.95 -0.87
CA TYR A 106 -41.07 11.85 -1.51
C TYR A 106 -40.58 13.24 -1.96
N VAL A 107 -39.52 13.73 -1.31
CA VAL A 107 -38.98 15.06 -1.62
C VAL A 107 -37.59 14.89 -2.19
N GLU A 108 -37.35 15.32 -3.44
CA GLU A 108 -36.04 15.39 -4.07
C GLU A 108 -35.40 16.77 -3.84
N GLU A 109 -34.15 16.77 -3.38
CA GLU A 109 -33.34 17.97 -3.30
C GLU A 109 -32.51 18.13 -4.56
N TYR A 110 -32.76 19.21 -5.33
CA TYR A 110 -31.91 19.61 -6.45
C TYR A 110 -30.73 20.41 -5.92
N PHE A 111 -29.53 19.87 -5.98
CA PHE A 111 -28.30 20.64 -5.86
C PHE A 111 -28.07 21.45 -7.15
N SER A 112 -28.61 22.67 -7.21
CA SER A 112 -27.99 23.70 -8.05
C SER A 112 -26.67 24.09 -7.40
N GLY A 113 -25.57 24.03 -8.15
CA GLY A 113 -24.19 24.24 -7.65
C GLY A 113 -23.90 25.69 -7.22
N ASN A 114 -24.68 26.20 -6.26
CA ASN A 114 -24.32 27.35 -5.47
C ASN A 114 -24.23 26.89 -4.01
N LYS A 115 -23.13 27.16 -3.37
CA LYS A 115 -22.96 27.03 -1.94
C LYS A 115 -24.14 27.69 -1.25
N LYS A 116 -25.15 26.93 -0.86
CA LYS A 116 -26.09 27.40 0.13
C LYS A 116 -25.36 27.39 1.47
N GLU A 117 -25.11 28.56 2.01
CA GLU A 117 -24.89 28.73 3.43
C GLU A 117 -26.02 27.98 4.15
N ASN A 118 -25.63 27.01 4.97
CA ASN A 118 -26.52 26.31 5.85
C ASN A 118 -27.15 27.32 6.83
N THR A 119 -28.31 27.84 6.52
CA THR A 119 -29.14 28.58 7.46
C THR A 119 -29.93 27.57 8.32
N ASN A 120 -29.23 26.84 9.17
CA ASN A 120 -29.82 26.26 10.37
C ASN A 120 -29.60 27.29 11.48
N SER A 121 -30.63 28.07 11.79
CA SER A 121 -30.60 29.14 12.80
C SER A 121 -30.11 28.66 14.18
N GLU A 122 -30.41 27.43 14.58
CA GLU A 122 -29.92 26.84 15.84
C GLU A 122 -28.44 26.50 15.82
N THR A 123 -27.87 25.95 14.68
CA THR A 123 -26.46 25.66 14.57
C THR A 123 -25.59 26.90 14.44
N THR A 124 -26.14 27.96 13.81
CA THR A 124 -25.43 29.25 13.68
C THR A 124 -25.38 29.98 15.03
N THR A 125 -26.47 29.92 15.82
CA THR A 125 -26.55 30.55 17.15
C THR A 125 -25.59 29.85 18.15
N ILE A 126 -25.49 28.53 18.13
CA ILE A 126 -24.55 27.76 18.99
C ILE A 126 -23.10 28.03 18.59
N ARG A 127 -22.79 28.15 17.30
CA ARG A 127 -21.43 28.47 16.82
C ARG A 127 -21.02 29.90 17.19
N HIS A 128 -21.90 30.87 17.11
CA HIS A 128 -21.62 32.25 17.53
C HIS A 128 -21.36 32.35 19.02
N SER A 129 -22.15 31.65 19.84
CA SER A 129 -21.97 31.63 21.30
C SER A 129 -20.68 30.89 21.68
N GLU A 130 -20.32 29.82 20.99
CA GLU A 130 -19.05 29.10 21.19
C GLU A 130 -17.85 29.95 20.77
N LEU A 131 -17.92 30.66 19.64
CA LEU A 131 -16.90 31.58 19.18
C LEU A 131 -16.68 32.74 20.17
N GLY A 132 -17.75 33.28 20.72
CA GLY A 132 -17.70 34.30 21.79
C GLY A 132 -16.93 33.79 23.02
N ILE A 133 -17.21 32.56 23.47
CA ILE A 133 -16.49 31.92 24.60
C ILE A 133 -15.02 31.68 24.27
N ILE A 134 -14.72 31.20 23.06
CA ILE A 134 -13.34 30.99 22.61
C ILE A 134 -12.56 32.31 22.64
N ASN A 135 -13.14 33.38 22.07
CA ASN A 135 -12.52 34.70 22.06
C ASN A 135 -12.33 35.26 23.49
N GLN A 136 -13.30 35.05 24.37
CA GLN A 136 -13.18 35.46 25.78
C GLN A 136 -12.07 34.68 26.50
N GLN A 137 -11.93 33.40 26.27
CA GLN A 137 -10.87 32.57 26.84
C GLN A 137 -9.49 32.97 26.32
N LEU A 138 -9.36 33.29 25.04
CA LEU A 138 -8.12 33.77 24.45
C LEU A 138 -7.79 35.25 24.82
N ALA A 139 -8.76 36.05 25.15
CA ALA A 139 -8.57 37.41 25.63
C ALA A 139 -8.16 37.48 27.12
N THR A 140 -8.17 36.32 27.85
CA THR A 140 -7.76 36.26 29.26
C THR A 140 -6.31 36.74 29.43
N ASN A 141 -6.10 37.58 30.46
CA ASN A 141 -4.86 38.33 30.70
C ASN A 141 -3.60 37.45 30.73
N GLU A 142 -2.50 37.98 30.17
CA GLU A 142 -1.16 37.37 30.18
C GLU A 142 -0.59 37.12 31.59
N ILE A 143 -1.07 37.83 32.60
CA ILE A 143 -0.63 37.68 34.00
C ILE A 143 -0.75 36.23 34.46
N GLY A 144 -1.84 35.52 34.12
CA GLY A 144 -2.03 34.11 34.47
C GLY A 144 -0.97 33.21 33.85
N LEU A 145 -0.55 33.47 32.61
CA LEU A 145 0.51 32.72 31.92
C LEU A 145 1.85 32.98 32.63
N LYS A 146 2.17 34.22 32.94
CA LYS A 146 3.42 34.60 33.60
C LYS A 146 3.55 33.95 34.99
N ILE A 147 2.51 34.06 35.83
CA ILE A 147 2.47 33.43 37.16
C ILE A 147 2.62 31.90 37.08
N PHE A 148 1.94 31.26 36.13
CA PHE A 148 2.06 29.83 35.93
C PHE A 148 3.48 29.42 35.54
N LEU A 149 4.14 30.15 34.62
CA LEU A 149 5.49 29.79 34.19
C LEU A 149 6.54 30.08 35.28
N GLU A 150 6.40 31.16 36.03
CA GLU A 150 7.27 31.43 37.17
C GLU A 150 7.23 30.30 38.22
N ALA A 151 6.02 29.74 38.45
CA ALA A 151 5.86 28.60 39.33
C ALA A 151 6.46 27.28 38.73
N GLN A 152 6.73 27.22 37.43
CA GLN A 152 7.31 26.09 36.70
C GLN A 152 8.80 26.28 36.38
N GLY A 153 9.45 27.24 36.98
CA GLY A 153 10.89 27.56 36.71
C GLY A 153 11.14 28.34 35.42
N GLY A 154 10.16 29.13 34.98
CA GLY A 154 10.28 30.05 33.84
C GLY A 154 9.88 29.48 32.46
N SER A 155 9.65 28.21 32.34
CA SER A 155 9.23 27.55 31.08
C SER A 155 8.18 26.48 31.31
N TRP A 156 7.42 26.17 30.26
CA TRP A 156 6.53 25.03 30.24
C TRP A 156 6.92 24.09 29.10
N ARG A 157 7.30 22.86 29.43
CA ARG A 157 7.83 21.88 28.48
C ARG A 157 9.02 22.41 27.66
N GLY A 158 9.93 23.15 28.31
CA GLY A 158 11.06 23.80 27.66
C GLY A 158 10.72 25.08 26.89
N LEU A 159 9.44 25.45 26.76
CA LEU A 159 9.01 26.62 25.99
C LEU A 159 8.96 27.87 26.92
N PRO A 160 9.72 28.93 26.62
CA PRO A 160 9.82 30.11 27.46
C PRO A 160 8.62 31.04 27.29
N PHE A 161 8.46 31.96 28.27
CA PHE A 161 7.36 32.94 28.31
C PHE A 161 7.25 33.78 27.03
N GLU A 162 8.35 34.30 26.53
CA GLU A 162 8.36 35.22 25.37
C GLU A 162 7.79 34.53 24.09
N LEU A 163 8.15 33.25 23.85
CA LEU A 163 7.61 32.48 22.72
C LEU A 163 6.11 32.21 22.90
N LEU A 164 5.70 31.75 24.06
CA LEU A 164 4.29 31.43 24.34
C LEU A 164 3.43 32.69 24.30
N LYS A 165 3.94 33.85 24.80
CA LYS A 165 3.30 35.16 24.70
C LYS A 165 3.16 35.61 23.26
N LYS A 166 4.25 35.54 22.46
CA LYS A 166 4.26 35.87 21.03
C LYS A 166 3.23 35.12 20.25
N LYS A 167 3.01 33.84 20.58
CA LYS A 167 2.00 32.95 19.96
C LYS A 167 0.60 33.10 20.53
N GLY A 168 0.37 34.04 21.42
CA GLY A 168 -0.93 34.29 22.03
C GLY A 168 -1.40 33.17 22.96
N CYS A 169 -0.51 32.31 23.45
CA CYS A 169 -0.86 31.26 24.40
C CYS A 169 -1.41 31.83 25.69
N ARG A 170 -2.33 31.10 26.33
CA ARG A 170 -2.96 31.52 27.59
C ARG A 170 -3.01 30.32 28.56
N PHE A 171 -2.88 30.59 29.84
CA PHE A 171 -3.09 29.59 30.88
C PHE A 171 -4.40 29.87 31.61
N ILE A 172 -5.26 28.85 31.72
CA ILE A 172 -6.51 28.90 32.46
C ILE A 172 -6.53 27.77 33.49
N LYS A 173 -6.59 28.13 34.78
CA LYS A 173 -6.60 27.18 35.87
C LYS A 173 -7.89 26.32 35.89
N ASP A 174 -9.03 26.94 35.69
CA ASP A 174 -10.36 26.34 35.76
C ASP A 174 -11.03 26.31 34.39
N TRP A 175 -10.40 25.65 33.44
CA TRP A 175 -10.88 25.56 32.06
C TRP A 175 -12.02 24.56 31.89
N LEU A 176 -13.00 24.93 31.08
CA LEU A 176 -14.07 24.05 30.57
C LEU A 176 -14.18 24.20 29.04
N PRO A 177 -14.60 23.11 28.33
CA PRO A 177 -14.79 23.16 26.88
C PRO A 177 -15.82 24.24 26.49
N PRO A 178 -15.53 25.11 25.49
CA PRO A 178 -16.48 26.10 24.96
C PRO A 178 -17.82 25.50 24.54
N SER A 179 -17.80 24.34 23.90
CA SER A 179 -18.99 23.59 23.47
C SER A 179 -19.89 23.16 24.64
N LEU A 180 -19.33 22.93 25.81
CA LEU A 180 -20.06 22.65 27.04
C LEU A 180 -20.67 23.95 27.60
N LEU A 181 -19.84 24.99 27.71
CA LEU A 181 -20.28 26.31 28.22
C LEU A 181 -21.34 26.96 27.35
N ALA A 182 -21.28 26.80 26.03
CA ALA A 182 -22.29 27.31 25.11
C ALA A 182 -23.65 26.64 25.29
N LYS A 183 -23.67 25.36 25.62
CA LYS A 183 -24.90 24.58 25.88
C LYS A 183 -25.42 24.73 27.31
N ARG A 184 -24.52 24.91 28.25
CA ARG A 184 -24.80 24.99 29.70
C ARG A 184 -23.87 26.01 30.34
N PRO A 185 -24.27 27.28 30.41
CA PRO A 185 -23.47 28.34 31.04
C PRO A 185 -23.22 28.11 32.53
N ASP A 186 -24.10 27.36 33.21
CA ASP A 186 -24.00 26.96 34.60
C ASP A 186 -23.03 25.81 34.88
N ALA A 187 -22.43 25.23 33.83
CA ALA A 187 -21.49 24.10 33.93
C ALA A 187 -20.33 24.35 34.89
N LYS A 188 -19.92 25.60 35.10
CA LYS A 188 -18.86 25.97 36.05
C LYS A 188 -19.17 25.54 37.49
N ASN A 189 -20.46 25.35 37.83
CA ASN A 189 -20.87 25.00 39.18
C ASN A 189 -20.87 23.51 39.46
N TRP A 190 -20.92 22.65 38.43
CA TRP A 190 -21.06 21.21 38.59
C TRP A 190 -20.06 20.36 37.78
N ALA A 191 -19.52 20.89 36.67
CA ALA A 191 -18.52 20.16 35.88
C ALA A 191 -17.12 20.29 36.47
N THR A 192 -16.31 19.27 36.23
CA THR A 192 -14.91 19.28 36.67
C THR A 192 -14.06 20.16 35.77
N THR A 193 -13.54 21.25 36.30
CA THR A 193 -12.59 22.12 35.64
C THR A 193 -11.19 21.51 35.63
N SER A 194 -10.34 21.94 34.72
CA SER A 194 -8.96 21.47 34.63
C SER A 194 -8.00 22.57 34.21
N PRO A 195 -6.77 22.61 34.74
CA PRO A 195 -5.77 23.60 34.34
C PRO A 195 -5.24 23.30 32.92
N ARG A 196 -5.35 24.26 32.02
CA ARG A 196 -4.99 24.11 30.61
C ARG A 196 -4.11 25.24 30.10
N MET A 197 -3.16 24.85 29.26
CA MET A 197 -2.47 25.74 28.34
C MET A 197 -3.30 25.78 27.06
N LEU A 198 -3.75 26.96 26.65
CA LEU A 198 -4.42 27.21 25.40
C LEU A 198 -3.39 27.67 24.36
N ILE A 199 -3.30 26.96 23.26
CA ILE A 199 -2.39 27.24 22.15
C ILE A 199 -3.25 27.61 20.93
N PRO A 200 -3.37 28.92 20.59
CA PRO A 200 -4.18 29.35 19.44
C PRO A 200 -3.58 28.84 18.13
N ALA A 201 -4.41 28.30 17.25
CA ALA A 201 -4.00 27.90 15.91
C ALA A 201 -4.19 29.05 14.89
N SER A 202 -5.01 30.06 15.23
CA SER A 202 -5.22 31.27 14.44
C SER A 202 -5.44 32.46 15.37
N THR A 203 -4.89 33.60 15.03
CA THR A 203 -5.10 34.88 15.72
C THR A 203 -6.26 35.69 15.14
N ASP A 204 -6.88 35.26 14.02
CA ASP A 204 -8.06 35.89 13.44
C ASP A 204 -9.26 35.70 14.36
N SER A 205 -9.81 36.77 14.89
CA SER A 205 -10.96 36.78 15.82
C SER A 205 -12.22 36.12 15.22
N ASN A 206 -12.38 36.15 13.89
CA ASN A 206 -13.50 35.52 13.20
C ASN A 206 -13.31 34.01 12.99
N LYS A 207 -12.09 33.52 13.19
CA LYS A 207 -11.68 32.11 13.04
C LYS A 207 -10.96 31.60 14.27
N ALA A 208 -11.19 32.19 15.43
CA ALA A 208 -10.53 31.84 16.66
C ALA A 208 -10.73 30.35 17.01
N ASN A 209 -9.64 29.69 17.23
CA ASN A 209 -9.58 28.30 17.65
C ASN A 209 -8.29 28.04 18.43
N TYR A 210 -8.30 26.99 19.24
CA TYR A 210 -7.11 26.63 20.01
C TYR A 210 -7.06 25.13 20.30
N LEU A 211 -5.85 24.65 20.64
CA LEU A 211 -5.62 23.40 21.33
C LEU A 211 -5.49 23.70 22.83
N ALA A 212 -6.33 23.09 23.68
CA ALA A 212 -6.22 23.14 25.15
C ALA A 212 -5.52 21.87 25.65
N ARG A 213 -4.27 22.03 26.13
CA ARG A 213 -3.47 20.94 26.66
C ARG A 213 -3.47 20.96 28.18
N LEU A 214 -3.70 19.79 28.83
CA LEU A 214 -3.53 19.64 30.28
C LEU A 214 -2.11 20.01 30.72
N THR A 215 -2.01 20.76 31.83
CA THR A 215 -0.73 21.14 32.40
C THR A 215 -0.32 20.29 33.59
N VAL A 216 -1.20 19.38 34.02
CA VAL A 216 -0.98 18.41 35.10
C VAL A 216 -1.41 17.01 34.63
N PRO A 217 -0.83 15.92 35.23
CA PRO A 217 -1.22 14.55 34.89
C PRO A 217 -2.70 14.24 35.17
N ILE A 218 -3.31 13.38 34.34
CA ILE A 218 -4.72 12.96 34.48
C ILE A 218 -4.98 12.25 35.80
N GLU A 219 -3.98 11.55 36.35
CA GLU A 219 -4.05 10.84 37.62
C GLU A 219 -4.40 11.76 38.80
N ASN A 220 -4.10 13.04 38.69
CA ASN A 220 -4.41 14.04 39.71
C ASN A 220 -5.90 14.38 39.83
N PHE A 221 -6.75 13.81 38.99
CA PHE A 221 -8.20 14.01 39.01
C PHE A 221 -8.93 12.80 39.56
N ASN A 222 -10.00 13.05 40.34
CA ASN A 222 -10.86 12.01 40.90
C ASN A 222 -11.40 11.09 39.77
N ALA A 223 -11.34 9.76 39.97
CA ALA A 223 -11.71 8.76 38.97
C ALA A 223 -13.15 8.92 38.42
N GLN A 224 -14.13 9.33 39.28
CA GLN A 224 -15.52 9.58 38.90
C GLN A 224 -15.68 10.78 37.97
N LYS A 225 -14.75 11.73 38.04
CA LYS A 225 -14.76 12.97 37.22
C LYS A 225 -13.91 12.87 35.94
N ARG A 226 -13.11 11.80 35.76
CA ARG A 226 -12.23 11.60 34.59
C ARG A 226 -12.97 11.50 33.25
N LYS A 227 -14.24 11.08 33.24
CA LYS A 227 -15.03 10.90 32.01
C LYS A 227 -15.08 12.16 31.12
N TYR A 228 -14.94 13.33 31.69
CA TYR A 228 -15.04 14.62 31.01
C TYR A 228 -13.68 15.32 30.81
N ILE A 229 -12.58 14.71 31.28
CA ILE A 229 -11.24 15.29 31.17
C ILE A 229 -10.47 14.49 30.12
N ARG A 230 -10.03 15.16 29.06
CA ARG A 230 -9.14 14.63 28.06
C ARG A 230 -7.79 15.30 28.18
N GLU A 231 -6.71 14.62 27.78
CA GLU A 231 -5.37 15.20 27.81
C GLU A 231 -5.28 16.45 26.93
N LYS A 232 -5.96 16.43 25.79
CA LYS A 232 -6.07 17.56 24.87
C LYS A 232 -7.51 17.70 24.35
N ASP A 233 -7.95 18.94 24.20
CA ASP A 233 -9.23 19.31 23.61
C ASP A 233 -9.01 20.39 22.55
N HIS A 234 -9.79 20.33 21.47
CA HIS A 234 -9.82 21.38 20.45
C HIS A 234 -11.08 22.21 20.61
N ALA A 235 -10.93 23.51 20.45
CA ALA A 235 -12.05 24.45 20.41
C ALA A 235 -12.08 25.19 19.06
N GLY A 236 -13.28 25.37 18.53
CA GLY A 236 -13.49 25.94 17.21
C GLY A 236 -13.23 24.95 16.06
N THR A 237 -13.12 25.48 14.85
CA THR A 237 -12.85 24.69 13.66
C THR A 237 -11.36 24.30 13.63
N LYS A 238 -11.02 23.03 13.43
CA LYS A 238 -9.64 22.60 13.29
C LYS A 238 -8.98 23.30 12.10
N THR A 239 -7.88 23.96 12.35
CA THR A 239 -7.08 24.66 11.35
C THR A 239 -5.60 24.27 11.49
N LEU A 240 -4.83 24.53 10.45
CA LEU A 240 -3.40 24.32 10.46
C LEU A 240 -2.74 25.35 11.38
N PHE A 241 -1.89 24.89 12.29
CA PHE A 241 -1.08 25.73 13.17
C PHE A 241 0.09 26.31 12.39
N ASN A 242 0.37 27.61 12.57
CA ASN A 242 1.40 28.39 11.85
C ASN A 242 1.23 28.37 10.31
N ALA A 243 0.02 28.34 9.81
CA ALA A 243 -0.27 28.25 8.36
C ALA A 243 0.38 29.37 7.53
N GLU A 244 0.62 30.51 8.13
CA GLU A 244 1.30 31.68 7.51
C GLU A 244 2.72 31.36 7.04
N LEU A 245 3.41 30.43 7.70
CA LEU A 245 4.77 30.03 7.33
C LEU A 245 4.84 29.36 5.96
N LEU A 246 3.73 28.78 5.48
CA LEU A 246 3.69 28.15 4.17
C LEU A 246 3.90 29.13 3.00
N THR A 247 3.68 30.43 3.22
CA THR A 247 3.91 31.49 2.22
C THR A 247 5.13 32.34 2.52
N GLN A 248 5.79 32.13 3.66
CA GLN A 248 6.90 32.97 4.13
C GLN A 248 8.26 32.29 4.11
N ALA A 249 8.27 30.94 4.11
CA ALA A 249 9.50 30.15 4.18
C ALA A 249 9.64 29.24 2.94
N GLU A 250 10.87 29.08 2.47
CA GLU A 250 11.19 28.16 1.36
C GLU A 250 11.10 26.68 1.78
N LEU A 251 11.44 26.38 3.03
CA LEU A 251 11.36 25.06 3.65
C LEU A 251 10.52 25.14 4.91
N VAL A 252 9.53 24.25 5.02
CA VAL A 252 8.66 24.15 6.20
C VAL A 252 8.65 22.72 6.70
N ILE A 253 8.81 22.53 8.01
CA ILE A 253 8.73 21.22 8.67
C ILE A 253 7.28 20.96 9.06
N ALA A 254 6.73 19.83 8.62
CA ALA A 254 5.38 19.40 8.93
C ALA A 254 5.39 18.36 10.05
N VAL A 255 4.80 18.70 11.20
CA VAL A 255 4.70 17.84 12.40
C VAL A 255 3.25 17.58 12.81
N GLU A 256 3.03 16.63 13.70
CA GLU A 256 1.69 16.32 14.21
C GLU A 256 1.23 17.32 15.28
N GLY A 257 2.10 17.60 16.25
CA GLY A 257 1.75 18.32 17.46
C GLY A 257 2.05 19.82 17.40
N TYR A 258 1.17 20.65 17.96
CA TYR A 258 1.41 22.11 18.08
C TYR A 258 2.63 22.43 18.97
N ILE A 259 2.87 21.59 19.99
CA ILE A 259 4.01 21.77 20.89
C ILE A 259 5.32 21.44 20.17
N ASP A 260 5.31 20.44 19.29
CA ASP A 260 6.47 20.08 18.49
C ASP A 260 6.84 21.19 17.49
N ALA A 261 5.82 21.80 16.87
CA ALA A 261 6.03 22.96 16.01
C ALA A 261 6.59 24.16 16.79
N LEU A 262 6.11 24.40 18.03
CA LEU A 262 6.68 25.46 18.89
C LEU A 262 8.11 25.15 19.33
N SER A 263 8.44 23.87 19.56
CA SER A 263 9.80 23.44 19.91
C SER A 263 10.77 23.67 18.78
N LEU A 264 10.36 23.35 17.56
CA LEU A 264 11.14 23.61 16.34
C LEU A 264 11.26 25.11 16.05
N GLU A 265 10.22 25.89 16.29
CA GLU A 265 10.29 27.35 16.16
C GLU A 265 11.25 27.96 17.19
N LEU A 266 11.28 27.45 18.42
CA LEU A 266 12.28 27.85 19.42
C LEU A 266 13.70 27.52 18.95
N ALA A 267 13.86 26.39 18.25
CA ALA A 267 15.12 26.00 17.63
C ALA A 267 15.38 26.69 16.25
N GLU A 268 14.60 27.74 15.92
CA GLU A 268 14.79 28.62 14.76
C GLU A 268 14.39 28.03 13.40
N PHE A 269 13.52 26.96 13.40
CA PHE A 269 12.99 26.36 12.20
C PHE A 269 11.52 26.75 11.94
N SER A 270 11.15 26.86 10.67
CA SER A 270 9.76 27.07 10.25
C SER A 270 8.98 25.77 10.31
N ALA A 271 8.01 25.66 11.24
CA ALA A 271 7.25 24.44 11.42
C ALA A 271 5.73 24.68 11.48
N VAL A 272 4.97 23.78 10.87
CA VAL A 272 3.50 23.76 10.88
C VAL A 272 3.00 22.47 11.50
N ALA A 273 1.82 22.51 12.16
CA ALA A 273 1.23 21.33 12.74
C ALA A 273 -0.26 21.19 12.42
N PHE A 274 -0.73 19.95 12.22
CA PHE A 274 -2.12 19.64 11.84
C PHE A 274 -2.91 18.88 12.91
N GLY A 275 -2.33 18.69 14.08
CA GLY A 275 -3.00 18.24 15.31
C GLY A 275 -3.06 16.73 15.51
N SER A 276 -2.92 15.90 14.49
CA SER A 276 -2.81 14.44 14.57
C SER A 276 -2.37 13.86 13.22
N ALA A 277 -1.74 12.67 13.21
CA ALA A 277 -1.27 12.00 12.00
C ALA A 277 -2.36 11.88 10.90
N GLU A 278 -3.62 11.75 11.28
CA GLU A 278 -4.77 11.68 10.35
C GLU A 278 -5.23 13.05 9.85
N GLY A 279 -4.80 14.15 10.49
CA GLY A 279 -5.26 15.52 10.19
C GLY A 279 -4.53 16.19 9.02
N TYR A 280 -3.65 15.50 8.32
CA TYR A 280 -2.79 16.06 7.28
C TYR A 280 -3.52 16.67 6.06
N ASP A 281 -4.81 16.33 5.86
CA ASP A 281 -5.63 16.96 4.82
C ASP A 281 -5.71 18.50 4.96
N LEU A 282 -5.55 19.02 6.18
CA LEU A 282 -5.49 20.48 6.41
C LEU A 282 -4.26 21.10 5.75
N LEU A 283 -3.11 20.44 5.86
CA LEU A 283 -1.87 20.88 5.23
C LEU A 283 -1.98 20.81 3.71
N VAL A 284 -2.47 19.70 3.17
CA VAL A 284 -2.63 19.51 1.72
C VAL A 284 -3.54 20.58 1.12
N LYS A 285 -4.71 20.85 1.75
CA LYS A 285 -5.64 21.89 1.31
C LYS A 285 -5.10 23.30 1.42
N ALA A 286 -4.21 23.55 2.40
CA ALA A 286 -3.56 24.84 2.54
C ALA A 286 -2.52 25.05 1.42
N ILE A 287 -1.70 24.05 1.14
CA ILE A 287 -0.66 24.09 0.10
C ILE A 287 -1.27 24.14 -1.31
N ASP A 288 -2.39 23.44 -1.55
CA ASP A 288 -3.07 23.45 -2.85
C ASP A 288 -3.46 24.87 -3.32
N LYS A 289 -3.70 25.79 -2.37
CA LYS A 289 -4.08 27.19 -2.62
C LYS A 289 -2.87 28.13 -2.85
N ILE A 290 -1.66 27.65 -2.66
CA ILE A 290 -0.44 28.45 -2.75
C ILE A 290 0.17 28.27 -4.14
N GLU A 291 0.46 29.37 -4.81
CA GLU A 291 1.07 29.37 -6.13
C GLU A 291 2.54 28.96 -6.04
N ASN A 292 3.33 29.65 -5.22
CA ASN A 292 4.73 29.31 -4.94
C ASN A 292 4.79 28.43 -3.68
N LYS A 293 4.78 27.11 -3.87
CA LYS A 293 4.74 26.13 -2.77
C LYS A 293 6.09 25.95 -2.10
N PRO A 294 6.15 25.97 -0.76
CA PRO A 294 7.39 25.67 -0.04
C PRO A 294 7.77 24.19 -0.18
N LYS A 295 9.04 23.87 0.02
CA LYS A 295 9.49 22.50 0.28
C LYS A 295 8.96 22.03 1.64
N ILE A 296 8.51 20.79 1.74
CA ILE A 296 7.99 20.25 3.00
C ILE A 296 8.88 19.10 3.48
N LEU A 297 9.50 19.28 4.64
CA LEU A 297 10.10 18.19 5.40
C LEU A 297 9.02 17.55 6.29
N ILE A 298 8.61 16.33 6.00
CA ILE A 298 7.63 15.57 6.78
C ILE A 298 8.37 14.93 7.95
N LEU A 299 8.10 15.41 9.18
CA LEU A 299 8.72 14.96 10.42
C LEU A 299 7.62 14.54 11.41
N LEU A 300 6.93 13.42 11.11
CA LEU A 300 5.91 12.87 11.99
C LEU A 300 6.54 12.03 13.11
N ASP A 301 5.74 11.68 14.11
CA ASP A 301 6.16 10.82 15.22
C ASP A 301 6.76 9.51 14.70
N SER A 302 7.81 9.01 15.36
CA SER A 302 8.52 7.80 14.92
C SER A 302 7.76 6.50 15.25
N ASP A 303 6.54 6.59 15.78
CA ASP A 303 5.67 5.47 16.09
C ASP A 303 5.03 4.84 14.83
N GLU A 304 4.32 3.72 15.01
CA GLU A 304 3.65 3.00 13.93
C GLU A 304 2.66 3.89 13.15
N THR A 305 1.96 4.80 13.86
CA THR A 305 0.96 5.69 13.27
C THR A 305 1.61 6.72 12.36
N GLY A 306 2.63 7.43 12.84
CA GLY A 306 3.36 8.42 12.05
C GLY A 306 4.04 7.79 10.83
N ARG A 307 4.70 6.64 10.99
CA ARG A 307 5.32 5.88 9.88
C ARG A 307 4.31 5.44 8.82
N LYS A 308 3.09 5.07 9.22
CA LYS A 308 2.01 4.71 8.29
C LYS A 308 1.43 5.91 7.54
N HIS A 309 1.39 7.08 8.18
CA HIS A 309 0.74 8.28 7.60
C HIS A 309 1.71 9.16 6.83
N ALA A 310 3.00 9.20 7.14
CA ALA A 310 3.99 10.01 6.42
C ALA A 310 4.04 9.73 4.90
N PRO A 311 4.06 8.47 4.41
CA PRO A 311 4.01 8.20 2.96
C PRO A 311 2.68 8.57 2.30
N LYS A 312 1.57 8.59 3.07
CA LYS A 312 0.27 9.03 2.55
C LYS A 312 0.24 10.53 2.36
N LEU A 313 0.76 11.26 3.35
CA LEU A 313 0.92 12.72 3.28
C LEU A 313 1.84 13.09 2.11
N GLN A 314 2.99 12.46 1.96
CA GLN A 314 3.91 12.71 0.85
C GLN A 314 3.22 12.53 -0.52
N ARG A 315 2.48 11.43 -0.69
CA ARG A 315 1.70 11.19 -1.92
C ARG A 315 0.62 12.23 -2.16
N ALA A 316 -0.03 12.71 -1.09
CA ALA A 316 -1.05 13.76 -1.19
C ALA A 316 -0.45 15.11 -1.55
N LEU A 317 0.71 15.46 -0.99
CA LEU A 317 1.46 16.67 -1.32
C LEU A 317 1.98 16.65 -2.77
N LYS A 318 2.48 15.50 -3.22
CA LYS A 318 2.88 15.31 -4.63
C LYS A 318 1.73 15.57 -5.61
N LYS A 319 0.50 15.16 -5.28
CA LYS A 319 -0.69 15.38 -6.13
C LYS A 319 -1.04 16.86 -6.30
N VAL A 320 -0.71 17.70 -5.33
CA VAL A 320 -0.91 19.14 -5.41
C VAL A 320 0.38 19.89 -5.85
N GLY A 321 1.35 19.15 -6.40
CA GLY A 321 2.59 19.73 -6.95
C GLY A 321 3.56 20.26 -5.91
N CYS A 322 3.55 19.73 -4.68
CA CYS A 322 4.44 20.16 -3.61
C CYS A 322 5.57 19.14 -3.40
N ILE A 323 6.80 19.62 -3.37
CA ILE A 323 7.99 18.80 -3.10
C ILE A 323 8.05 18.49 -1.61
N SER A 324 8.19 17.20 -1.28
CA SER A 324 8.27 16.78 0.12
C SER A 324 9.16 15.58 0.32
N VAL A 325 9.87 15.56 1.44
CA VAL A 325 10.79 14.51 1.87
C VAL A 325 10.39 14.03 3.27
N ILE A 326 10.51 12.75 3.54
CA ILE A 326 10.19 12.15 4.85
C ILE A 326 11.47 11.93 5.63
N ARG A 327 11.46 12.34 6.92
CA ARG A 327 12.47 11.98 7.93
C ARG A 327 11.80 11.62 9.24
N PHE A 328 12.48 10.85 10.06
CA PHE A 328 12.07 10.50 11.42
C PHE A 328 13.21 10.82 12.40
N LEU A 329 12.86 11.18 13.61
CA LEU A 329 13.85 11.47 14.66
C LEU A 329 14.53 10.20 15.21
N SER A 330 13.96 9.03 14.95
CA SER A 330 14.51 7.72 15.34
C SER A 330 14.21 6.69 14.28
N ASP A 331 15.17 5.82 13.99
CA ASP A 331 14.98 4.66 13.11
C ASP A 331 14.25 3.50 13.80
N GLU A 332 14.20 3.50 15.13
CA GLU A 332 13.50 2.47 15.89
C GLU A 332 11.98 2.57 15.72
N PRO A 333 11.31 1.49 15.26
CA PRO A 333 9.85 1.44 15.24
C PRO A 333 9.31 1.55 16.67
N ASN A 334 8.32 2.41 16.88
CA ASN A 334 7.71 2.69 18.21
C ASN A 334 8.53 3.57 19.18
N SER A 335 9.58 4.23 18.69
CA SER A 335 10.19 5.31 19.46
C SER A 335 9.17 6.44 19.68
N LYS A 336 9.08 6.93 20.91
CA LYS A 336 8.23 8.09 21.25
C LYS A 336 9.00 9.41 21.18
N LEU A 337 10.15 9.40 20.55
CA LEU A 337 10.98 10.60 20.42
C LEU A 337 10.27 11.60 19.49
N ASP A 338 9.95 12.76 20.05
CA ASP A 338 9.39 13.92 19.37
C ASP A 338 10.26 15.17 19.58
N PRO A 339 10.08 16.24 18.80
CA PRO A 339 10.88 17.47 18.94
C PRO A 339 10.80 18.10 20.32
N ASN A 340 9.63 18.02 20.99
CA ASN A 340 9.49 18.58 22.32
C ASN A 340 10.24 17.76 23.38
N GLN A 341 10.29 16.46 23.24
CA GLN A 341 11.04 15.60 24.17
C GLN A 341 12.54 15.86 24.06
N ILE A 342 13.09 16.02 22.85
CA ILE A 342 14.49 16.41 22.66
C ILE A 342 14.76 17.78 23.31
N LEU A 343 13.86 18.75 23.11
CA LEU A 343 13.99 20.07 23.75
C LEU A 343 14.07 19.99 25.28
N ILE A 344 13.21 19.16 25.89
CA ILE A 344 13.16 19.00 27.36
C ILE A 344 14.41 18.28 27.89
N GLU A 345 14.83 17.20 27.24
CA GLU A 345 15.89 16.31 27.74
C GLU A 345 17.29 16.78 27.36
N GLN A 346 17.45 17.41 26.18
CA GLN A 346 18.76 17.71 25.60
C GLN A 346 18.98 19.20 25.28
N GLY A 347 17.95 20.05 25.39
CA GLY A 347 18.02 21.48 25.19
C GLY A 347 17.82 21.94 23.75
N LYS A 348 17.77 23.29 23.57
CA LYS A 348 17.51 23.96 22.31
C LYS A 348 18.61 23.66 21.27
N GLU A 349 19.86 23.77 21.67
CA GLU A 349 21.04 23.63 20.81
C GLU A 349 21.11 22.22 20.20
N LYS A 350 20.78 21.20 20.98
CA LYS A 350 20.78 19.82 20.49
C LYS A 350 19.60 19.54 19.56
N LEU A 351 18.42 20.10 19.85
CA LEU A 351 17.29 20.04 18.92
C LEU A 351 17.61 20.72 17.59
N HIS A 352 18.29 21.87 17.65
CA HIS A 352 18.75 22.59 16.45
C HIS A 352 19.72 21.73 15.64
N GLU A 353 20.78 21.19 16.26
CA GLU A 353 21.78 20.31 15.62
C GLU A 353 21.13 19.10 14.93
N ILE A 354 20.24 18.38 15.62
CA ILE A 354 19.58 17.20 15.09
C ILE A 354 18.70 17.59 13.89
N THR A 355 17.92 18.65 14.01
CA THR A 355 17.01 19.10 12.95
C THR A 355 17.78 19.61 11.73
N ASP A 356 18.87 20.33 11.93
CA ASP A 356 19.73 20.81 10.86
C ASP A 356 20.36 19.66 10.07
N ASN A 357 20.82 18.61 10.77
CA ASN A 357 21.33 17.39 10.13
C ASN A 357 20.23 16.70 9.30
N LEU A 358 18.99 16.61 9.80
CA LEU A 358 17.87 16.01 9.03
C LEU A 358 17.53 16.84 7.78
N ILE A 359 17.62 18.16 7.87
CA ILE A 359 17.43 19.07 6.72
C ILE A 359 18.57 18.91 5.72
N ALA A 360 19.82 18.86 6.18
CA ALA A 360 20.98 18.65 5.32
C ALA A 360 20.88 17.30 4.56
N ASP A 361 20.48 16.25 5.25
CA ASP A 361 20.23 14.94 4.62
C ASP A 361 19.03 14.96 3.65
N ALA A 362 18.00 15.76 3.93
CA ALA A 362 16.86 15.92 3.04
C ALA A 362 17.16 16.81 1.83
N GLN A 363 18.11 17.76 1.94
CA GLN A 363 18.44 18.74 0.89
C GLN A 363 18.87 18.08 -0.42
N ILE A 364 19.52 16.94 -0.35
CA ILE A 364 19.95 16.15 -1.52
C ILE A 364 18.72 15.63 -2.25
N GLU A 365 17.78 15.03 -1.50
CA GLU A 365 16.53 14.51 -2.08
C GLU A 365 15.66 15.66 -2.62
N PHE A 366 15.61 16.81 -1.94
CA PHE A 366 14.95 18.02 -2.46
C PHE A 366 15.55 18.46 -3.78
N THR A 367 16.88 18.54 -3.87
CA THR A 367 17.59 18.94 -5.10
C THR A 367 17.34 17.95 -6.24
N ASP A 368 17.31 16.66 -5.95
CA ASP A 368 17.01 15.62 -6.93
C ASP A 368 15.54 15.64 -7.39
N LEU A 369 14.63 15.97 -6.46
CA LEU A 369 13.22 16.17 -6.78
C LEU A 369 13.01 17.48 -7.56
N GLU A 370 13.73 18.55 -7.26
CA GLU A 370 13.72 19.79 -8.04
C GLU A 370 14.24 19.58 -9.45
N LYS A 371 15.40 18.92 -9.62
CA LYS A 371 15.90 18.54 -10.94
C LYS A 371 14.92 17.69 -11.73
N LYS A 372 14.20 16.79 -11.06
CA LYS A 372 13.12 16.02 -11.66
C LYS A 372 11.89 16.86 -11.97
N ILE A 373 11.62 17.92 -11.22
CA ILE A 373 10.53 18.86 -11.46
C ILE A 373 10.97 19.91 -12.48
N ASP A 374 12.21 20.40 -12.43
CA ASP A 374 12.77 21.31 -13.44
C ASP A 374 12.96 20.60 -14.79
N SER A 375 13.23 19.29 -14.79
CA SER A 375 13.08 18.43 -15.95
C SER A 375 11.61 18.10 -16.30
N HIS A 376 10.65 18.42 -15.39
CA HIS A 376 9.21 18.21 -15.53
C HIS A 376 8.39 19.50 -15.36
N SER A 377 8.99 20.69 -15.16
CA SER A 377 8.31 21.97 -14.94
C SER A 377 8.06 22.79 -16.20
N GLU A 378 8.43 22.28 -17.34
CA GLU A 378 7.54 22.46 -18.46
C GLU A 378 6.37 21.48 -18.24
N PRO A 379 5.09 21.91 -18.38
CA PRO A 379 4.00 20.95 -18.59
C PRO A 379 4.55 20.03 -19.65
N GLU A 380 4.63 18.67 -19.37
CA GLU A 380 5.18 17.70 -20.33
C GLU A 380 4.84 18.20 -21.72
N THR A 381 5.79 18.93 -22.30
CA THR A 381 5.62 19.39 -23.66
C THR A 381 5.54 18.08 -24.37
N ILE A 382 4.34 17.75 -24.82
CA ILE A 382 4.16 16.71 -25.81
C ILE A 382 5.31 16.94 -26.74
N PRO A 383 6.35 16.05 -26.83
CA PRO A 383 7.52 16.31 -27.62
C PRO A 383 7.00 16.62 -29.02
N THR A 384 6.84 17.85 -29.28
CA THR A 384 6.42 18.32 -30.59
C THR A 384 7.69 18.28 -31.40
N ASN A 385 7.67 17.63 -32.53
CA ASN A 385 8.38 18.20 -33.64
C ASN A 385 7.96 19.67 -33.64
N GLU A 386 8.79 20.56 -33.10
CA GLU A 386 8.61 21.98 -33.11
C GLU A 386 8.40 22.35 -34.55
N ASN A 387 7.22 22.84 -34.90
CA ASN A 387 6.71 23.09 -36.24
C ASN A 387 6.19 21.86 -37.03
N LEU A 388 5.09 21.26 -36.54
CA LEU A 388 4.24 20.50 -37.44
C LEU A 388 3.55 21.52 -38.37
N THR A 389 4.27 21.96 -39.37
CA THR A 389 3.70 22.67 -40.54
C THR A 389 2.93 21.60 -41.31
N LEU A 390 1.61 21.61 -41.17
CA LEU A 390 0.74 20.73 -41.89
C LEU A 390 0.84 21.14 -43.36
N THR A 391 0.89 20.17 -44.27
CA THR A 391 0.73 20.44 -45.70
C THR A 391 -0.70 20.91 -45.96
N THR A 392 -0.91 21.63 -47.08
CA THR A 392 -2.26 22.06 -47.51
C THR A 392 -3.22 20.88 -47.57
N GLU A 393 -2.78 19.74 -48.09
CA GLU A 393 -3.55 18.51 -48.15
C GLU A 393 -3.93 17.95 -46.78
N GLN A 394 -3.03 18.02 -45.80
CA GLN A 394 -3.30 17.62 -44.39
C GLN A 394 -4.29 18.59 -43.74
N CYS A 395 -4.19 19.88 -43.98
CA CYS A 395 -5.17 20.86 -43.56
C CYS A 395 -6.55 20.56 -44.11
N ASP A 396 -6.63 20.31 -45.44
CA ASP A 396 -7.88 19.98 -46.11
C ASP A 396 -8.55 18.74 -45.52
N ILE A 397 -7.80 17.69 -45.24
CA ILE A 397 -8.29 16.47 -44.55
C ILE A 397 -8.85 16.80 -43.15
N LEU A 398 -8.11 17.57 -42.36
CA LEU A 398 -8.50 17.90 -40.97
C LEU A 398 -9.70 18.87 -40.93
N PHE A 399 -9.92 19.70 -41.94
CA PHE A 399 -11.03 20.64 -41.97
C PHE A 399 -12.26 20.09 -42.71
N ALA A 400 -12.13 19.07 -43.57
CA ALA A 400 -13.23 18.48 -44.35
C ALA A 400 -14.38 17.93 -43.51
N ASP A 401 -14.09 17.38 -42.28
CA ASP A 401 -15.08 16.70 -41.45
C ASP A 401 -16.05 17.63 -40.64
N GLY A 402 -15.90 18.95 -40.76
CA GLY A 402 -16.74 19.93 -40.06
C GLY A 402 -16.41 20.08 -38.58
N SER A 403 -17.34 20.58 -37.75
CA SER A 403 -17.12 20.96 -36.35
C SER A 403 -17.83 20.05 -35.32
N ASN A 404 -18.13 18.81 -35.72
CA ASN A 404 -18.83 17.88 -34.82
C ASN A 404 -17.84 17.06 -33.96
N ALA A 405 -18.37 16.32 -32.96
CA ALA A 405 -17.57 15.54 -32.01
C ALA A 405 -16.79 14.39 -32.67
N LEU A 406 -17.32 13.76 -33.71
CA LEU A 406 -16.62 12.70 -34.44
C LEU A 406 -15.42 13.27 -35.22
N ALA A 407 -15.59 14.42 -35.87
CA ALA A 407 -14.51 15.13 -36.53
C ALA A 407 -13.37 15.48 -35.55
N ASN A 408 -13.71 15.90 -34.34
CA ASN A 408 -12.71 16.15 -33.31
C ASN A 408 -11.99 14.87 -32.83
N ALA A 409 -12.68 13.75 -32.75
CA ALA A 409 -12.06 12.47 -32.46
C ALA A 409 -11.04 12.07 -33.55
N ARG A 410 -11.41 12.21 -34.82
CA ARG A 410 -10.52 11.94 -35.97
C ARG A 410 -9.33 12.88 -36.02
N ARG A 411 -9.50 14.17 -35.67
CA ARG A 411 -8.40 15.14 -35.56
C ARG A 411 -7.39 14.72 -34.45
N LEU A 412 -7.89 14.33 -33.29
CA LEU A 412 -7.03 13.84 -32.21
C LEU A 412 -6.31 12.54 -32.59
N GLU A 413 -7.01 11.63 -33.25
CA GLU A 413 -6.42 10.40 -33.80
C GLU A 413 -5.34 10.71 -34.85
N TYR A 414 -5.61 11.57 -35.81
CA TYR A 414 -4.65 11.93 -36.85
C TYR A 414 -3.40 12.60 -36.32
N LEU A 415 -3.56 13.54 -35.39
CA LEU A 415 -2.45 14.31 -34.79
C LEU A 415 -1.66 13.54 -33.75
N PHE A 416 -2.31 12.65 -32.97
CA PHE A 416 -1.75 12.04 -31.79
C PHE A 416 -2.10 10.55 -31.64
N GLY A 417 -2.57 9.88 -32.70
CA GLY A 417 -2.94 8.47 -32.63
C GLY A 417 -1.77 7.54 -32.32
N ASP A 418 -0.53 7.97 -32.54
CA ASP A 418 0.69 7.30 -32.14
C ASP A 418 0.98 7.44 -30.62
N ARG A 419 0.35 8.41 -29.93
CA ARG A 419 0.59 8.77 -28.52
C ARG A 419 -0.60 8.53 -27.60
N LEU A 420 -1.69 8.03 -28.12
CA LEU A 420 -2.92 7.76 -27.40
C LEU A 420 -3.33 6.30 -27.57
N ARG A 421 -3.60 5.60 -26.47
CA ARG A 421 -4.23 4.28 -26.47
C ARG A 421 -5.31 4.21 -25.43
N TYR A 422 -6.34 3.43 -25.72
CA TYR A 422 -7.44 3.18 -24.81
C TYR A 422 -7.54 1.69 -24.48
N LEU A 423 -7.35 1.37 -23.19
CA LEU A 423 -7.53 0.02 -22.66
C LEU A 423 -9.02 -0.28 -22.50
N GLN A 424 -9.59 -1.00 -23.45
CA GLN A 424 -11.02 -1.31 -23.48
C GLN A 424 -11.47 -2.19 -22.29
N ASP A 425 -10.63 -3.11 -21.87
CA ASP A 425 -10.90 -4.08 -20.80
C ASP A 425 -10.82 -3.47 -19.39
N THR A 426 -10.13 -2.34 -19.22
CA THR A 426 -9.96 -1.68 -17.91
C THR A 426 -10.53 -0.26 -17.85
N ASP A 427 -11.11 0.25 -18.93
CA ASP A 427 -11.62 1.64 -19.10
C ASP A 427 -10.58 2.69 -18.66
N ARG A 428 -9.37 2.62 -19.28
CA ARG A 428 -8.27 3.54 -18.98
C ARG A 428 -7.62 4.06 -20.25
N TRP A 429 -7.25 5.33 -20.22
CA TRP A 429 -6.39 5.92 -21.22
C TRP A 429 -4.92 5.65 -20.93
N LEU A 430 -4.14 5.53 -21.97
CA LEU A 430 -2.69 5.57 -21.95
C LEU A 430 -2.23 6.73 -22.80
N THR A 431 -1.21 7.42 -22.33
CA THR A 431 -0.53 8.47 -23.08
C THR A 431 0.96 8.14 -23.18
N TYR A 432 1.52 8.32 -24.36
CA TYR A 432 2.94 8.09 -24.62
C TYR A 432 3.72 9.38 -24.53
N SER A 433 4.74 9.39 -23.68
CA SER A 433 5.69 10.49 -23.58
C SER A 433 7.06 9.95 -23.15
N THR A 434 8.14 10.57 -23.61
CA THR A 434 9.53 10.24 -23.21
C THR A 434 9.89 8.75 -23.23
N GLY A 435 9.34 7.99 -24.21
CA GLY A 435 9.65 6.58 -24.38
C GLY A 435 8.82 5.61 -23.52
N LEU A 436 7.76 6.09 -22.84
CA LEU A 436 6.97 5.33 -21.90
C LEU A 436 5.46 5.57 -22.10
N TRP A 437 4.66 4.52 -21.98
CA TRP A 437 3.22 4.60 -21.88
C TRP A 437 2.78 4.73 -20.43
N SER A 438 2.14 5.85 -20.10
CA SER A 438 1.62 6.15 -18.77
C SER A 438 0.12 5.92 -18.68
N ARG A 439 -0.34 5.28 -17.59
CA ARG A 439 -1.75 4.96 -17.37
C ARG A 439 -2.48 6.09 -16.65
N ALA A 440 -3.55 6.58 -17.23
CA ALA A 440 -4.47 7.50 -16.56
C ALA A 440 -5.29 6.78 -15.46
N PRO A 441 -5.78 7.50 -14.44
CA PRO A 441 -6.77 6.97 -13.51
C PRO A 441 -8.02 6.47 -14.26
N LYS A 442 -8.71 5.45 -13.66
CA LYS A 442 -9.91 4.84 -14.27
C LYS A 442 -10.97 5.91 -14.58
N SER A 443 -11.58 5.82 -15.76
CA SER A 443 -12.68 6.69 -16.22
C SER A 443 -12.35 8.19 -16.27
N GLN A 444 -11.08 8.60 -16.26
CA GLN A 444 -10.68 10.02 -16.33
C GLN A 444 -10.15 10.38 -17.71
N ASN A 445 -10.84 11.33 -18.35
CA ASN A 445 -10.41 11.91 -19.62
C ASN A 445 -9.45 13.12 -19.44
N ALA A 446 -9.06 13.43 -18.20
CA ALA A 446 -8.22 14.61 -17.90
C ALA A 446 -6.87 14.58 -18.64
N CYS A 447 -6.29 13.40 -18.83
CA CYS A 447 -5.04 13.21 -19.57
C CYS A 447 -5.12 13.56 -21.06
N LEU A 448 -6.33 13.70 -21.62
CA LEU A 448 -6.54 14.03 -23.04
C LEU A 448 -6.60 15.54 -23.30
N TYR A 449 -6.86 16.37 -22.28
CA TYR A 449 -6.97 17.82 -22.47
C TYR A 449 -5.69 18.49 -22.99
N PRO A 450 -4.48 18.12 -22.58
CA PRO A 450 -3.25 18.66 -23.19
C PRO A 450 -3.19 18.43 -24.68
N PHE A 451 -3.64 17.27 -25.18
CA PHE A 451 -3.70 16.96 -26.61
C PHE A 451 -4.76 17.79 -27.34
N VAL A 452 -5.89 18.07 -26.68
CA VAL A 452 -6.93 18.97 -27.24
C VAL A 452 -6.40 20.40 -27.39
N VAL A 453 -5.70 20.91 -26.36
CA VAL A 453 -5.09 22.25 -26.41
C VAL A 453 -4.09 22.32 -27.54
N LYS A 454 -3.22 21.32 -27.64
CA LYS A 454 -2.20 21.27 -28.71
C LYS A 454 -2.81 21.11 -30.10
N ALA A 455 -3.86 20.30 -30.25
CA ALA A 455 -4.60 20.21 -31.53
C ALA A 455 -5.17 21.56 -31.94
N ALA A 456 -5.76 22.29 -30.98
CA ALA A 456 -6.30 23.62 -31.25
C ALA A 456 -5.21 24.62 -31.67
N GLU A 457 -4.03 24.58 -31.04
CA GLU A 457 -2.88 25.41 -31.43
C GLU A 457 -2.37 25.07 -32.83
N ILE A 458 -2.14 23.79 -33.13
CA ILE A 458 -1.69 23.34 -34.45
C ILE A 458 -2.68 23.78 -35.55
N LEU A 459 -3.98 23.54 -35.34
CA LEU A 459 -4.99 23.91 -36.30
C LEU A 459 -5.09 25.43 -36.49
N LYS A 460 -4.94 26.20 -35.38
CA LYS A 460 -4.95 27.66 -35.43
C LYS A 460 -3.77 28.20 -36.24
N THR A 461 -2.58 27.66 -36.04
CA THR A 461 -1.35 28.11 -36.74
C THR A 461 -1.38 27.80 -38.24
N ASN A 462 -2.11 26.78 -38.68
CA ASN A 462 -2.16 26.32 -40.08
C ASN A 462 -3.50 26.68 -40.77
N ALA A 463 -4.43 27.38 -40.09
CA ALA A 463 -5.70 27.79 -40.66
C ALA A 463 -5.57 29.11 -41.45
N ALA A 464 -6.41 29.29 -42.44
CA ALA A 464 -6.65 30.61 -43.03
C ALA A 464 -7.41 31.50 -42.03
N ASP A 465 -7.22 32.81 -42.06
CA ASP A 465 -7.81 33.78 -41.10
C ASP A 465 -9.32 33.65 -40.92
N GLU A 466 -10.05 33.22 -41.98
CA GLU A 466 -11.49 33.01 -41.96
C GLU A 466 -11.95 31.81 -41.12
N ASP A 467 -11.06 30.84 -40.84
CA ASP A 467 -11.37 29.59 -40.13
C ASP A 467 -11.03 29.60 -38.64
N GLU A 468 -10.35 30.62 -38.13
CA GLU A 468 -9.94 30.73 -36.76
C GLU A 468 -11.12 30.65 -35.75
N ASN A 469 -12.22 31.31 -36.05
CA ASN A 469 -13.44 31.29 -35.25
C ASN A 469 -14.16 29.92 -35.31
N LYS A 470 -14.08 29.21 -36.43
CA LYS A 470 -14.66 27.87 -36.58
C LYS A 470 -13.86 26.86 -35.73
N ILE A 471 -12.54 26.97 -35.70
CA ILE A 471 -11.67 26.13 -34.89
C ILE A 471 -11.96 26.35 -33.41
N ALA A 472 -12.01 27.61 -32.96
CA ALA A 472 -12.31 27.94 -31.59
C ALA A 472 -13.70 27.43 -31.13
N ALA A 473 -14.70 27.42 -32.04
CA ALA A 473 -16.02 26.87 -31.75
C ALA A 473 -16.01 25.32 -31.71
N THR A 474 -15.17 24.68 -32.49
CA THR A 474 -15.04 23.22 -32.62
C THR A 474 -14.63 22.55 -31.32
N PHE A 475 -13.68 23.13 -30.58
CA PHE A 475 -13.15 22.57 -29.36
C PHE A 475 -13.86 23.03 -28.08
N ARG A 476 -15.08 23.63 -28.18
CA ARG A 476 -15.82 24.13 -27.02
C ARG A 476 -16.74 23.08 -26.36
N GLY A 477 -16.73 23.05 -25.04
CA GLY A 477 -17.78 22.47 -24.21
C GLY A 477 -18.06 20.97 -24.42
N LYS A 478 -19.33 20.62 -24.63
CA LYS A 478 -19.79 19.23 -24.71
C LYS A 478 -19.22 18.44 -25.90
N ASN A 479 -18.84 19.12 -26.97
CA ASN A 479 -18.30 18.46 -28.16
C ASN A 479 -16.99 17.71 -27.87
N ILE A 480 -16.17 18.23 -26.98
CA ILE A 480 -14.93 17.56 -26.58
C ILE A 480 -15.21 16.29 -25.77
N GLN A 481 -16.17 16.31 -24.85
CA GLN A 481 -16.55 15.13 -24.09
C GLN A 481 -17.10 14.01 -25.01
N TYR A 482 -17.90 14.36 -25.98
CA TYR A 482 -18.39 13.42 -26.99
C TYR A 482 -17.25 12.93 -27.91
N ALA A 483 -16.30 13.80 -28.26
CA ALA A 483 -15.13 13.39 -29.05
C ALA A 483 -14.30 12.32 -28.34
N PHE A 484 -14.12 12.43 -26.99
CA PHE A 484 -13.45 11.38 -26.22
C PHE A 484 -14.18 10.03 -26.25
N ASN A 485 -15.53 10.05 -26.29
CA ASN A 485 -16.29 8.82 -26.42
C ASN A 485 -16.15 8.19 -27.82
N PHE A 486 -16.11 9.00 -28.89
CA PHE A 486 -15.84 8.50 -30.23
C PHE A 486 -14.41 7.98 -30.35
N LEU A 487 -13.45 8.68 -29.76
CA LEU A 487 -12.03 8.27 -29.77
C LEU A 487 -11.84 6.88 -29.13
N LYS A 488 -12.60 6.55 -28.08
CA LYS A 488 -12.64 5.22 -27.47
C LYS A 488 -13.14 4.11 -28.41
N GLY A 489 -13.78 4.45 -29.52
CA GLY A 489 -14.32 3.52 -30.51
C GLY A 489 -13.45 3.38 -31.76
N LEU A 490 -12.32 4.05 -31.85
CA LEU A 490 -11.45 4.00 -33.04
C LEU A 490 -10.43 2.85 -32.89
N ASP A 491 -10.40 1.97 -33.91
CA ASP A 491 -9.57 0.75 -33.90
C ASP A 491 -8.08 1.04 -33.74
N SER A 492 -7.59 2.16 -34.24
CA SER A 492 -6.20 2.61 -34.11
C SER A 492 -5.78 2.95 -32.67
N VAL A 493 -6.76 3.26 -31.83
CA VAL A 493 -6.55 3.70 -30.43
C VAL A 493 -6.82 2.58 -29.43
N ILE A 494 -7.69 1.63 -29.78
CA ILE A 494 -8.10 0.54 -28.89
C ILE A 494 -6.99 -0.50 -28.77
N ILE A 495 -6.64 -0.84 -27.51
CA ILE A 495 -5.78 -1.97 -27.18
C ILE A 495 -6.34 -2.71 -25.95
N LYS A 496 -5.79 -3.86 -25.64
CA LYS A 496 -6.11 -4.65 -24.46
C LYS A 496 -4.93 -4.66 -23.49
N GLN A 497 -5.21 -4.88 -22.21
CA GLN A 497 -4.19 -5.00 -21.16
C GLN A 497 -3.09 -6.03 -21.52
N ARG A 498 -3.48 -7.14 -22.14
CA ARG A 498 -2.57 -8.21 -22.55
C ARG A 498 -1.57 -7.79 -23.66
N ASP A 499 -1.85 -6.72 -24.38
CA ASP A 499 -1.01 -6.26 -25.50
C ASP A 499 0.18 -5.42 -24.99
N LEU A 500 0.16 -5.01 -23.71
CA LEU A 500 1.21 -4.22 -23.10
C LEU A 500 2.37 -5.08 -22.59
N ASP A 501 3.60 -4.51 -22.67
CA ASP A 501 4.82 -5.10 -22.13
C ASP A 501 5.05 -6.56 -22.57
N ASN A 502 4.82 -6.89 -23.83
CA ASN A 502 4.90 -8.24 -24.38
C ASN A 502 6.26 -8.58 -25.02
N HIS A 503 7.29 -7.83 -24.66
CA HIS A 503 8.64 -8.00 -25.15
C HIS A 503 9.55 -8.46 -24.00
N PRO A 504 9.63 -9.77 -23.71
CA PRO A 504 10.45 -10.29 -22.60
C PRO A 504 11.95 -10.02 -22.80
N GLU A 505 12.39 -9.93 -24.05
CA GLU A 505 13.77 -9.65 -24.47
C GLU A 505 14.15 -8.16 -24.39
N LEU A 506 13.19 -7.25 -24.31
CA LEU A 506 13.42 -5.81 -24.30
C LEU A 506 13.37 -5.24 -22.89
N LEU A 507 14.28 -4.33 -22.56
CA LEU A 507 14.28 -3.56 -21.31
C LEU A 507 14.21 -2.07 -21.61
N ASN A 508 13.17 -1.39 -21.13
CA ASN A 508 13.07 0.05 -21.24
C ASN A 508 13.91 0.74 -20.15
N CYS A 509 14.77 1.66 -20.55
CA CYS A 509 15.60 2.48 -19.66
C CYS A 509 15.43 3.97 -19.98
N LEU A 510 16.02 4.85 -19.18
CA LEU A 510 15.77 6.29 -19.29
C LEU A 510 16.19 6.93 -20.62
N ASN A 511 17.13 6.31 -21.35
CA ASN A 511 17.64 6.82 -22.63
C ASN A 511 17.29 5.94 -23.84
N GLY A 512 16.38 4.98 -23.71
CA GLY A 512 15.93 4.13 -24.80
C GLY A 512 15.53 2.72 -24.39
N VAL A 513 15.51 1.80 -25.33
CA VAL A 513 15.15 0.39 -25.11
C VAL A 513 16.34 -0.48 -25.42
N ILE A 514 16.71 -1.37 -24.49
CA ILE A 514 17.83 -2.30 -24.66
C ILE A 514 17.28 -3.63 -25.15
N ASP A 515 17.82 -4.14 -26.25
CA ASP A 515 17.68 -5.54 -26.61
C ASP A 515 18.65 -6.37 -25.78
N LEU A 516 18.15 -7.15 -24.85
CA LEU A 516 18.93 -7.93 -23.88
C LEU A 516 19.65 -9.14 -24.52
N GLN A 517 19.25 -9.58 -25.71
CA GLN A 517 19.93 -10.64 -26.45
C GLN A 517 21.23 -10.13 -27.08
N THR A 518 21.22 -8.90 -27.57
CA THR A 518 22.34 -8.29 -28.28
C THR A 518 23.09 -7.25 -27.45
N GLY A 519 22.46 -6.70 -26.41
CA GLY A 519 22.98 -5.57 -25.62
C GLY A 519 22.91 -4.22 -26.36
N LYS A 520 22.18 -4.12 -27.48
CA LYS A 520 22.07 -2.88 -28.24
C LYS A 520 21.00 -1.96 -27.68
N LEU A 521 21.35 -0.69 -27.54
CA LEU A 521 20.39 0.37 -27.21
C LEU A 521 19.68 0.82 -28.49
N MET A 522 18.35 0.88 -28.45
CA MET A 522 17.46 1.32 -29.52
C MET A 522 16.67 2.53 -29.05
N THR A 523 16.21 3.34 -30.01
CA THR A 523 15.26 4.43 -29.70
C THR A 523 13.92 3.84 -29.25
N ALA A 524 13.37 4.38 -28.16
CA ALA A 524 12.04 3.97 -27.71
C ALA A 524 10.97 4.34 -28.75
N SER A 525 10.04 3.43 -29.00
CA SER A 525 8.95 3.60 -29.95
C SER A 525 7.59 3.33 -29.32
N PRO A 526 6.53 4.10 -29.66
CA PRO A 526 5.17 3.86 -29.17
C PRO A 526 4.62 2.46 -29.46
N GLU A 527 5.05 1.86 -30.60
CA GLU A 527 4.58 0.55 -31.06
C GLU A 527 5.01 -0.60 -30.12
N LEU A 528 6.06 -0.40 -29.33
CA LEU A 528 6.54 -1.40 -28.37
C LEU A 528 5.61 -1.53 -27.16
N LEU A 529 4.66 -0.62 -26.96
CA LEU A 529 3.65 -0.62 -25.91
C LEU A 529 4.23 -0.85 -24.49
N LEU A 530 5.42 -0.31 -24.21
CA LEU A 530 6.10 -0.48 -22.92
C LEU A 530 5.54 0.48 -21.88
N THR A 531 5.14 -0.05 -20.72
CA THR A 531 4.60 0.70 -19.57
C THR A 531 5.48 0.63 -18.35
N GLN A 532 6.62 -0.07 -18.42
CA GLN A 532 7.59 -0.22 -17.36
C GLN A 532 8.92 0.40 -17.79
N GLN A 533 9.68 0.94 -16.81
CA GLN A 533 10.99 1.53 -17.08
C GLN A 533 11.92 1.27 -15.88
N CYS A 534 13.20 0.97 -16.12
CA CYS A 534 14.21 0.93 -15.08
C CYS A 534 14.77 2.34 -14.80
N ALA A 535 15.35 2.54 -13.61
CA ALA A 535 15.77 3.87 -13.14
C ALA A 535 17.20 4.26 -13.56
N ALA A 536 17.71 3.77 -14.67
CA ALA A 536 19.07 4.06 -15.12
C ALA A 536 19.13 4.40 -16.61
N ILE A 537 20.15 5.16 -16.99
CA ILE A 537 20.58 5.28 -18.39
C ILE A 537 21.55 4.13 -18.71
N TYR A 538 21.53 3.64 -19.92
CA TYR A 538 22.47 2.63 -20.38
C TYR A 538 23.60 3.30 -21.17
N THR A 539 24.83 3.19 -20.64
CA THR A 539 26.02 3.79 -21.24
C THR A 539 26.99 2.76 -21.81
N GLY A 540 26.87 1.49 -21.41
CA GLY A 540 27.84 0.45 -21.72
C GLY A 540 29.10 0.52 -20.83
N GLU A 541 29.20 1.47 -19.90
CA GLU A 541 30.31 1.62 -18.99
C GLU A 541 30.01 0.96 -17.64
N ARG A 542 31.00 0.34 -17.02
CA ARG A 542 30.91 -0.27 -15.68
C ARG A 542 31.33 0.74 -14.62
N ASN A 543 30.85 0.54 -13.38
CA ASN A 543 31.18 1.41 -12.25
C ASN A 543 32.03 0.65 -11.22
N SER A 544 33.22 1.12 -10.92
CA SER A 544 34.19 0.46 -10.03
C SER A 544 33.68 0.33 -8.58
N ILE A 545 32.83 1.24 -8.11
CA ILE A 545 32.24 1.18 -6.77
C ILE A 545 31.26 0.01 -6.68
N VAL A 546 30.48 -0.20 -7.74
CA VAL A 546 29.53 -1.33 -7.83
C VAL A 546 30.29 -2.65 -7.92
N GLU A 547 31.28 -2.74 -8.79
CA GLU A 547 32.11 -3.96 -8.92
C GLU A 547 32.77 -4.32 -7.60
N LYS A 548 33.40 -3.33 -6.94
CA LYS A 548 34.00 -3.54 -5.62
C LYS A 548 32.97 -4.00 -4.59
N PHE A 549 31.81 -3.39 -4.53
CA PHE A 549 30.74 -3.79 -3.61
C PHE A 549 30.30 -5.24 -3.83
N LEU A 550 30.12 -5.67 -5.07
CA LEU A 550 29.74 -7.03 -5.41
C LEU A 550 30.79 -8.05 -4.99
N HIS A 551 32.08 -7.76 -5.22
CA HIS A 551 33.20 -8.60 -4.75
C HIS A 551 33.34 -8.59 -3.22
N ASP A 552 33.13 -7.45 -2.57
CA ASP A 552 33.22 -7.35 -1.11
C ASP A 552 32.14 -8.23 -0.42
N ILE A 553 30.93 -8.33 -0.97
CA ILE A 553 29.85 -9.15 -0.39
C ILE A 553 29.94 -10.63 -0.79
N LEU A 554 30.49 -10.95 -1.95
CA LEU A 554 30.69 -12.30 -2.48
C LEU A 554 32.10 -12.45 -3.09
N PRO A 555 33.10 -12.73 -2.26
CA PRO A 555 34.48 -12.84 -2.74
C PRO A 555 34.77 -14.09 -3.59
N ASP A 556 33.91 -15.12 -3.54
CA ASP A 556 33.99 -16.29 -4.39
C ASP A 556 33.56 -15.96 -5.82
N GLU A 557 34.52 -15.90 -6.73
CA GLU A 557 34.35 -15.47 -8.11
C GLU A 557 33.30 -16.32 -8.87
N GLU A 558 33.25 -17.64 -8.62
CA GLU A 558 32.27 -18.52 -9.26
C GLU A 558 30.86 -18.21 -8.79
N THR A 559 30.68 -17.98 -7.48
CA THR A 559 29.39 -17.64 -6.90
C THR A 559 28.93 -16.25 -7.34
N LEU A 560 29.84 -15.27 -7.38
CA LEU A 560 29.56 -13.93 -7.86
C LEU A 560 29.13 -13.95 -9.34
N ALA A 561 29.88 -14.66 -10.20
CA ALA A 561 29.54 -14.79 -11.62
C ALA A 561 28.17 -15.47 -11.83
N ALA A 562 27.87 -16.52 -11.05
CA ALA A 562 26.60 -17.20 -11.08
C ALA A 562 25.45 -16.27 -10.65
N LEU A 563 25.63 -15.50 -9.57
CA LEU A 563 24.65 -14.51 -9.11
C LEU A 563 24.42 -13.42 -10.15
N ILE A 564 25.49 -12.84 -10.71
CA ILE A 564 25.39 -11.78 -11.73
C ILE A 564 24.66 -12.31 -12.96
N ARG A 565 24.95 -13.53 -13.42
CA ARG A 565 24.25 -14.14 -14.56
C ARG A 565 22.75 -14.34 -14.27
N TRP A 566 22.41 -14.81 -13.08
CA TRP A 566 21.02 -14.94 -12.69
C TRP A 566 20.30 -13.56 -12.58
N LEU A 567 20.98 -12.54 -12.07
CA LEU A 567 20.45 -11.18 -12.04
C LEU A 567 20.27 -10.58 -13.45
N GLY A 568 21.16 -10.92 -14.38
CA GLY A 568 21.00 -10.61 -15.80
C GLY A 568 19.77 -11.28 -16.39
N TYR A 569 19.55 -12.57 -16.10
CA TYR A 569 18.29 -13.25 -16.44
C TYR A 569 17.07 -12.55 -15.82
N CYS A 570 17.18 -12.02 -14.60
CA CYS A 570 16.11 -11.25 -13.98
C CYS A 570 15.75 -9.97 -14.72
N LEU A 571 16.64 -9.36 -15.54
CA LEU A 571 16.31 -8.23 -16.39
C LEU A 571 15.30 -8.61 -17.49
N THR A 572 15.26 -9.86 -17.92
CA THR A 572 14.36 -10.34 -18.96
C THR A 572 12.96 -10.58 -18.42
N GLY A 573 11.98 -10.70 -19.32
CA GLY A 573 10.64 -11.20 -18.97
C GLY A 573 10.51 -12.73 -19.05
N GLU A 574 11.59 -13.45 -19.38
CA GLU A 574 11.60 -14.90 -19.50
C GLU A 574 11.51 -15.59 -18.15
N VAL A 575 10.81 -16.75 -18.11
CA VAL A 575 10.64 -17.59 -16.91
C VAL A 575 11.03 -19.06 -17.14
N SER A 576 11.68 -19.35 -18.26
CA SER A 576 12.04 -20.69 -18.73
C SER A 576 12.88 -21.51 -17.74
N GLU A 577 13.67 -20.86 -16.88
CA GLU A 577 14.54 -21.52 -15.92
C GLU A 577 13.80 -22.06 -14.69
N GLU A 578 12.64 -21.52 -14.36
CA GLU A 578 11.85 -21.88 -13.16
C GLU A 578 12.66 -21.85 -11.86
N LYS A 579 13.58 -20.90 -11.69
CA LYS A 579 14.49 -20.80 -10.55
C LYS A 579 14.14 -19.63 -9.62
N ALA A 580 14.37 -19.84 -8.32
CA ALA A 580 14.32 -18.82 -7.29
C ALA A 580 15.58 -18.88 -6.41
N PHE A 581 16.03 -17.72 -5.94
CA PHE A 581 17.26 -17.63 -5.15
C PHE A 581 16.93 -17.29 -3.68
N LEU A 582 17.61 -18.00 -2.77
CA LEU A 582 17.62 -17.73 -1.34
C LEU A 582 18.91 -17.01 -0.96
N PHE A 583 18.81 -15.73 -0.60
CA PHE A 583 19.91 -14.94 -0.06
C PHE A 583 19.96 -15.12 1.46
N TYR A 584 20.95 -15.87 1.94
CA TYR A 584 21.06 -16.23 3.34
C TYR A 584 22.34 -15.66 3.97
N GLY A 585 22.24 -15.26 5.27
CA GLY A 585 23.38 -14.82 6.06
C GLY A 585 22.97 -14.13 7.35
N SER A 586 23.85 -14.10 8.34
CA SER A 586 23.59 -13.75 9.75
C SER A 586 23.33 -12.26 10.04
N GLY A 587 23.23 -11.41 9.02
CA GLY A 587 23.13 -9.94 9.18
C GLY A 587 24.49 -9.24 9.02
N GLY A 588 24.45 -7.94 8.69
CA GLY A 588 25.68 -7.15 8.48
C GLY A 588 26.55 -7.59 7.30
N ASN A 589 25.99 -8.25 6.29
CA ASN A 589 26.70 -8.95 5.20
C ASN A 589 26.39 -8.41 3.80
N GLY A 590 25.79 -7.25 3.71
CA GLY A 590 25.52 -6.58 2.44
C GLY A 590 24.25 -7.00 1.70
N LYS A 591 23.53 -8.07 2.11
CA LYS A 591 22.27 -8.51 1.47
C LYS A 591 21.26 -7.39 1.30
N GLY A 592 20.89 -6.69 2.42
CA GLY A 592 19.92 -5.61 2.38
C GLY A 592 20.37 -4.41 1.54
N THR A 593 21.69 -4.21 1.36
CA THR A 593 22.20 -3.19 0.45
C THR A 593 22.08 -3.65 -1.01
N LEU A 594 22.30 -4.93 -1.28
CA LEU A 594 22.11 -5.52 -2.61
C LEU A 594 20.62 -5.50 -3.00
N THR A 595 19.71 -5.92 -2.13
CA THR A 595 18.25 -5.88 -2.43
C THR A 595 17.76 -4.46 -2.66
N LEU A 596 18.20 -3.48 -1.87
CA LEU A 596 17.90 -2.06 -2.07
C LEU A 596 18.41 -1.57 -3.44
N LEU A 597 19.64 -1.91 -3.79
CA LEU A 597 20.27 -1.53 -5.07
C LEU A 597 19.49 -2.12 -6.26
N LEU A 598 19.11 -3.39 -6.17
CA LEU A 598 18.30 -4.07 -7.20
C LEU A 598 16.91 -3.45 -7.33
N MET A 599 16.22 -3.20 -6.20
CA MET A 599 14.91 -2.55 -6.23
C MET A 599 14.97 -1.15 -6.84
N SER A 600 16.05 -0.42 -6.56
CA SER A 600 16.27 0.93 -7.12
C SER A 600 16.54 0.89 -8.61
N LEU A 601 17.38 -0.02 -9.10
CA LEU A 601 17.68 -0.15 -10.53
C LEU A 601 16.46 -0.63 -11.31
N PHE A 602 15.84 -1.72 -10.87
CA PHE A 602 14.71 -2.33 -11.59
C PHE A 602 13.47 -1.44 -11.58
N CYS A 603 13.28 -0.61 -10.56
CA CYS A 603 12.21 0.38 -10.44
C CYS A 603 10.83 -0.23 -10.75
N ASP A 604 10.21 0.13 -11.90
CA ASP A 604 8.91 -0.42 -12.30
C ASP A 604 8.92 -1.94 -12.53
N TYR A 605 10.05 -2.51 -12.89
CA TYR A 605 10.20 -3.95 -13.11
C TYR A 605 10.34 -4.77 -11.83
N ALA A 606 10.50 -4.15 -10.64
CA ALA A 606 10.61 -4.84 -9.37
C ALA A 606 9.40 -4.63 -8.47
N THR A 607 9.22 -5.56 -7.53
CA THR A 607 8.23 -5.44 -6.45
C THR A 607 8.68 -6.18 -5.20
N SER A 608 8.25 -5.71 -4.02
CA SER A 608 8.39 -6.44 -2.77
C SER A 608 7.13 -7.27 -2.52
N LEU A 609 7.30 -8.55 -2.20
CA LEU A 609 6.21 -9.45 -1.85
C LEU A 609 6.15 -9.67 -0.34
N PRO A 610 4.96 -9.69 0.26
CA PRO A 610 4.82 -10.11 1.65
C PRO A 610 5.17 -11.60 1.80
N ILE A 611 5.61 -11.97 3.00
CA ILE A 611 5.99 -13.36 3.34
C ILE A 611 4.83 -14.33 3.10
N THR A 612 3.59 -13.90 3.30
CA THR A 612 2.36 -14.69 3.08
C THR A 612 2.17 -15.14 1.62
N ALA A 613 2.84 -14.49 0.68
CA ALA A 613 2.83 -14.89 -0.73
C ALA A 613 3.56 -16.23 -0.97
N VAL A 614 4.60 -16.53 -0.17
CA VAL A 614 5.45 -17.73 -0.35
C VAL A 614 5.41 -18.70 0.83
N CYS A 615 4.96 -18.28 2.02
CA CYS A 615 4.88 -19.10 3.23
C CYS A 615 3.44 -19.45 3.60
N GLU A 616 3.28 -20.50 4.41
CA GLU A 616 1.99 -20.90 4.96
C GLU A 616 1.39 -19.78 5.82
N ALA A 617 0.09 -19.54 5.67
CA ALA A 617 -0.66 -18.61 6.51
C ALA A 617 -0.91 -19.23 7.90
N GLY A 618 -0.62 -18.52 8.99
CA GLY A 618 -0.62 -19.04 10.36
C GLY A 618 -1.98 -19.41 10.98
N ARG A 619 -3.10 -19.16 10.33
CA ARG A 619 -4.49 -19.68 10.61
C ARG A 619 -5.29 -19.53 9.34
N MET A 620 -6.16 -20.53 9.08
CA MET A 620 -7.01 -20.65 7.90
C MET A 620 -7.42 -19.28 7.34
N SER A 621 -6.74 -18.87 6.28
CA SER A 621 -7.29 -17.85 5.39
C SER A 621 -8.43 -18.52 4.65
N ASP A 622 -9.64 -17.93 4.65
CA ASP A 622 -10.76 -18.38 3.85
C ASP A 622 -10.29 -18.65 2.42
N ALA A 623 -10.67 -19.80 1.88
CA ALA A 623 -10.32 -20.21 0.52
C ALA A 623 -10.79 -19.23 -0.58
N GLY A 624 -11.49 -18.16 -0.19
CA GLY A 624 -11.95 -17.06 -1.04
C GLY A 624 -11.28 -15.71 -0.76
N ALA A 625 -10.31 -15.62 0.17
CA ALA A 625 -9.59 -14.38 0.38
C ALA A 625 -8.85 -14.03 -0.91
N ALA A 626 -9.15 -12.85 -1.44
CA ALA A 626 -8.58 -12.37 -2.68
C ALA A 626 -7.04 -12.35 -2.57
N THR A 627 -6.36 -12.95 -3.52
CA THR A 627 -4.90 -12.89 -3.68
C THR A 627 -4.48 -11.50 -4.16
N THR A 628 -4.93 -10.45 -3.47
CA THR A 628 -4.62 -9.05 -3.80
C THR A 628 -3.12 -8.78 -3.76
N GLU A 629 -2.39 -9.58 -3.00
CA GLU A 629 -0.94 -9.53 -2.89
C GLU A 629 -0.24 -9.88 -4.21
N LEU A 630 -0.83 -10.77 -5.01
CA LEU A 630 -0.26 -11.22 -6.29
C LEU A 630 -0.51 -10.24 -7.45
N ASN A 631 -1.43 -9.29 -7.29
CA ASN A 631 -1.71 -8.27 -8.32
C ASN A 631 -0.47 -7.43 -8.67
N GLN A 632 0.42 -7.26 -7.71
CA GLN A 632 1.65 -6.49 -7.91
C GLN A 632 2.72 -7.22 -8.73
N LEU A 633 2.51 -8.51 -9.06
CA LEU A 633 3.42 -9.29 -9.92
C LEU A 633 3.21 -9.03 -11.41
N GLU A 634 2.09 -8.40 -11.78
CA GLU A 634 1.77 -8.15 -13.18
C GLU A 634 2.89 -7.38 -13.89
N LYS A 635 3.48 -7.99 -14.93
CA LYS A 635 4.59 -7.46 -15.73
C LYS A 635 5.87 -7.12 -14.92
N LYS A 636 6.01 -7.62 -13.68
CA LYS A 636 7.25 -7.49 -12.92
C LYS A 636 8.25 -8.56 -13.35
N ARG A 637 9.54 -8.22 -13.24
CA ARG A 637 10.65 -9.12 -13.59
C ARG A 637 11.42 -9.62 -12.37
N LEU A 638 11.38 -8.87 -11.28
CA LEU A 638 12.00 -9.23 -10.02
C LEU A 638 11.01 -9.03 -8.87
N ALA A 639 10.81 -10.09 -8.07
CA ALA A 639 9.99 -10.06 -6.87
C ALA A 639 10.84 -10.46 -5.66
N ILE A 640 10.97 -9.58 -4.67
CA ILE A 640 11.79 -9.79 -3.49
C ILE A 640 10.90 -9.99 -2.27
N VAL A 641 11.12 -11.07 -1.54
CA VAL A 641 10.55 -11.33 -0.21
C VAL A 641 11.66 -11.08 0.80
N GLU A 642 11.46 -10.11 1.69
CA GLU A 642 12.46 -9.74 2.71
C GLU A 642 12.01 -10.14 4.11
N GLU A 643 12.98 -10.25 5.02
CA GLU A 643 12.80 -10.43 6.45
C GLU A 643 11.98 -11.67 6.85
N LEU A 644 12.40 -12.85 6.39
CA LEU A 644 11.74 -14.10 6.78
C LEU A 644 11.98 -14.40 8.28
N PRO A 645 10.93 -14.41 9.14
CA PRO A 645 11.09 -14.79 10.53
C PRO A 645 11.46 -16.27 10.67
N GLN A 646 12.13 -16.60 11.76
CA GLN A 646 12.47 -17.99 12.09
C GLN A 646 11.20 -18.88 12.19
N GLY A 647 11.27 -20.11 11.75
CA GLY A 647 10.21 -21.11 11.88
C GLY A 647 9.06 -20.95 10.88
N ARG A 648 9.20 -20.11 9.85
CA ARG A 648 8.20 -20.00 8.79
C ARG A 648 8.34 -21.12 7.77
N LYS A 649 7.23 -21.81 7.48
CA LYS A 649 7.18 -22.90 6.51
C LYS A 649 6.86 -22.37 5.11
N LEU A 650 7.62 -22.85 4.13
CA LEU A 650 7.35 -22.56 2.72
C LEU A 650 6.07 -23.26 2.27
N ASP A 651 5.14 -22.53 1.67
CA ASP A 651 3.97 -23.10 1.01
C ASP A 651 4.40 -23.66 -0.36
N THR A 652 4.59 -24.96 -0.42
CA THR A 652 5.10 -25.64 -1.62
C THR A 652 4.25 -25.40 -2.86
N ALA A 653 2.92 -25.35 -2.71
CA ALA A 653 2.01 -25.16 -3.83
C ALA A 653 2.08 -23.73 -4.38
N LYS A 654 2.04 -22.72 -3.50
CA LYS A 654 2.21 -21.32 -3.88
C LYS A 654 3.58 -21.06 -4.50
N PHE A 655 4.63 -21.59 -3.88
CA PHE A 655 5.99 -21.39 -4.38
C PHE A 655 6.18 -21.96 -5.78
N LYS A 656 5.65 -23.16 -6.05
CA LYS A 656 5.67 -23.77 -7.38
C LYS A 656 4.86 -22.98 -8.40
N LEU A 657 3.70 -22.47 -8.01
CA LEU A 657 2.88 -21.61 -8.86
C LEU A 657 3.64 -20.33 -9.23
N LEU A 658 4.29 -19.68 -8.26
CA LEU A 658 4.98 -18.41 -8.46
C LEU A 658 6.32 -18.55 -9.20
N THR A 659 6.92 -19.72 -9.19
CA THR A 659 8.21 -20.00 -9.87
C THR A 659 8.05 -20.78 -11.17
N GLY A 660 6.82 -21.20 -11.48
CA GLY A 660 6.51 -21.90 -12.74
C GLY A 660 6.20 -20.94 -13.88
N GLY A 661 6.03 -21.48 -15.09
CA GLY A 661 5.59 -20.74 -16.28
C GLY A 661 4.07 -20.70 -16.47
N ASP A 662 3.29 -21.30 -15.57
CA ASP A 662 1.84 -21.35 -15.67
C ASP A 662 1.21 -19.99 -15.30
N LYS A 663 0.05 -19.69 -15.92
CA LYS A 663 -0.71 -18.48 -15.64
C LYS A 663 -1.14 -18.40 -14.18
N ILE A 664 -0.96 -17.24 -13.57
CA ILE A 664 -1.28 -16.98 -12.16
C ILE A 664 -2.64 -16.30 -12.05
N PRO A 665 -3.59 -16.90 -11.29
CA PRO A 665 -4.86 -16.25 -11.03
C PRO A 665 -4.67 -15.08 -10.05
N ILE A 666 -5.09 -13.89 -10.45
CA ILE A 666 -5.11 -12.69 -9.61
C ILE A 666 -6.52 -12.13 -9.51
N ARG A 667 -6.79 -11.41 -8.42
CA ARG A 667 -8.05 -10.70 -8.24
C ARG A 667 -7.79 -9.30 -7.72
N ARG A 668 -8.18 -8.29 -8.48
CA ARG A 668 -8.20 -6.91 -7.99
C ARG A 668 -9.44 -6.65 -7.15
N LEU A 669 -9.34 -5.67 -6.26
CA LEU A 669 -10.48 -5.31 -5.39
C LEU A 669 -11.67 -4.87 -6.25
N HIS A 670 -12.83 -5.55 -6.05
CA HIS A 670 -14.08 -5.34 -6.81
C HIS A 670 -14.01 -5.70 -8.30
N GLU A 671 -13.04 -6.50 -8.72
CA GLU A 671 -12.95 -7.02 -10.09
C GLU A 671 -13.08 -8.55 -10.09
N GLU A 672 -13.35 -9.12 -11.27
CA GLU A 672 -13.36 -10.57 -11.48
C GLU A 672 -11.94 -11.14 -11.47
N PHE A 673 -11.83 -12.47 -11.35
CA PHE A 673 -10.54 -13.14 -11.46
C PHE A 673 -9.98 -12.97 -12.87
N THR A 674 -8.70 -12.60 -12.92
CA THR A 674 -7.95 -12.47 -14.16
C THR A 674 -6.70 -13.33 -14.08
N MET A 675 -6.27 -13.90 -15.22
CA MET A 675 -5.03 -14.67 -15.31
C MET A 675 -3.92 -13.76 -15.85
N ILE A 676 -2.77 -13.76 -15.18
CA ILE A 676 -1.57 -13.08 -15.69
C ILE A 676 -0.53 -14.09 -16.13
N ASP A 677 0.21 -13.77 -17.17
CA ASP A 677 1.41 -14.50 -17.59
C ASP A 677 2.57 -14.09 -16.67
N PRO A 678 3.28 -15.04 -16.03
CA PRO A 678 4.41 -14.70 -15.18
C PRO A 678 5.58 -14.19 -15.99
N THR A 679 6.23 -13.14 -15.51
CA THR A 679 7.46 -12.57 -16.07
C THR A 679 8.53 -12.40 -14.99
N HIS A 680 8.19 -12.69 -13.74
CA HIS A 680 8.99 -12.42 -12.56
C HIS A 680 9.84 -13.61 -12.13
N LYS A 681 10.97 -13.31 -11.51
CA LYS A 681 11.81 -14.23 -10.76
C LYS A 681 11.79 -13.84 -9.28
N ILE A 682 11.91 -14.83 -8.39
CA ILE A 682 11.76 -14.63 -6.94
C ILE A 682 13.11 -14.68 -6.25
N VAL A 683 13.37 -13.69 -5.40
CA VAL A 683 14.40 -13.69 -4.36
C VAL A 683 13.73 -13.78 -3.00
N ILE A 684 14.18 -14.69 -2.16
CA ILE A 684 13.87 -14.68 -0.73
C ILE A 684 15.14 -14.29 0.01
N SER A 685 15.13 -13.15 0.69
CA SER A 685 16.28 -12.62 1.43
C SER A 685 15.99 -12.62 2.92
N GLY A 686 16.84 -13.24 3.72
CA GLY A 686 16.63 -13.31 5.17
C GLY A 686 17.84 -13.82 5.95
N ASN A 687 17.72 -13.70 7.28
CA ASN A 687 18.68 -14.27 8.22
C ASN A 687 18.32 -15.73 8.58
N TYR A 688 17.15 -16.18 8.17
CA TYR A 688 16.68 -17.56 8.33
C TYR A 688 16.20 -18.08 6.99
N ARG A 689 16.40 -19.37 6.76
CA ARG A 689 15.84 -20.06 5.60
C ARG A 689 14.42 -20.54 5.97
N PRO A 690 13.46 -20.56 5.05
CA PRO A 690 12.15 -21.13 5.34
C PRO A 690 12.24 -22.63 5.66
N GLU A 691 11.43 -23.11 6.58
CA GLU A 691 11.30 -24.56 6.78
C GLU A 691 10.59 -25.21 5.59
N LEU A 692 10.98 -26.41 5.23
CA LEU A 692 10.35 -27.16 4.13
C LEU A 692 9.42 -28.24 4.69
N THR A 693 8.17 -28.26 4.26
CA THR A 693 7.22 -29.32 4.62
C THR A 693 7.63 -30.67 4.02
N ASP A 694 8.22 -30.66 2.82
CA ASP A 694 8.78 -31.86 2.16
C ASP A 694 10.10 -31.48 1.48
N ALA A 695 11.20 -31.67 2.19
CA ALA A 695 12.55 -31.44 1.68
C ALA A 695 12.96 -32.34 0.50
N ARG A 696 12.15 -33.35 0.17
CA ARG A 696 12.39 -34.30 -0.92
C ARG A 696 11.53 -34.04 -2.14
N ASP A 697 10.74 -32.97 -2.12
CA ASP A 697 9.92 -32.62 -3.29
C ASP A 697 10.83 -32.26 -4.48
N PRO A 698 10.82 -33.03 -5.59
CA PRO A 698 11.70 -32.75 -6.72
C PRO A 698 11.42 -31.39 -7.37
N GLY A 699 10.19 -30.91 -7.24
CA GLY A 699 9.79 -29.61 -7.77
C GLY A 699 10.37 -28.45 -6.99
N LEU A 700 10.62 -28.57 -5.66
CA LEU A 700 11.34 -27.60 -4.87
C LEU A 700 12.84 -27.68 -5.12
N ILE A 701 13.40 -28.91 -5.13
CA ILE A 701 14.85 -29.14 -5.28
C ILE A 701 15.37 -28.51 -6.58
N ARG A 702 14.62 -28.65 -7.68
CA ARG A 702 15.06 -28.08 -8.97
C ARG A 702 14.89 -26.54 -9.05
N ARG A 703 14.11 -25.93 -8.16
CA ARG A 703 13.77 -24.49 -8.23
C ARG A 703 14.58 -23.62 -7.29
N ILE A 704 14.94 -24.14 -6.13
CA ILE A 704 15.57 -23.35 -5.08
C ILE A 704 17.08 -23.43 -5.18
N HIS A 705 17.76 -22.27 -5.18
CA HIS A 705 19.20 -22.16 -5.14
C HIS A 705 19.63 -21.20 -4.04
N GLY A 706 20.50 -21.67 -3.13
CA GLY A 706 20.99 -20.88 -2.00
C GLY A 706 22.25 -20.09 -2.37
N VAL A 707 22.28 -18.83 -1.98
CA VAL A 707 23.48 -17.98 -2.01
C VAL A 707 23.77 -17.54 -0.59
N ASP A 708 24.90 -18.00 -0.05
CA ASP A 708 25.33 -17.69 1.31
C ASP A 708 26.23 -16.45 1.33
N PHE A 709 25.78 -15.40 2.02
CA PHE A 709 26.53 -14.18 2.26
C PHE A 709 27.28 -14.32 3.59
N LEU A 710 28.55 -14.76 3.50
CA LEU A 710 29.37 -15.14 4.66
C LEU A 710 30.20 -13.97 5.21
N GLN A 711 30.30 -12.87 4.49
CA GLN A 711 31.02 -11.69 4.93
C GLN A 711 30.29 -11.01 6.09
N HIS A 712 31.05 -10.35 6.96
CA HIS A 712 30.50 -9.59 8.07
C HIS A 712 31.14 -8.20 8.13
N PHE A 713 30.33 -7.15 7.92
CA PHE A 713 30.79 -5.77 7.98
C PHE A 713 30.44 -5.19 9.34
N THR A 714 31.47 -4.76 10.05
CA THR A 714 31.36 -4.12 11.37
C THR A 714 31.48 -2.60 11.22
N ASP A 715 31.21 -1.85 12.28
CA ASP A 715 31.36 -0.38 12.28
C ASP A 715 32.81 0.09 11.93
N LEU A 716 33.81 -0.79 12.07
CA LEU A 716 35.20 -0.49 11.77
C LEU A 716 35.53 -0.58 10.27
N ASN A 717 34.82 -1.42 9.51
CA ASN A 717 35.11 -1.70 8.11
C ASN A 717 33.97 -1.39 7.14
N ARG A 718 32.84 -0.86 7.64
CA ARG A 718 31.74 -0.43 6.78
C ARG A 718 31.93 1.03 6.33
N ASP A 719 31.64 1.34 5.07
CA ASP A 719 31.48 2.69 4.59
C ASP A 719 30.06 3.19 4.88
N PRO A 720 29.85 4.17 5.78
CA PRO A 720 28.52 4.70 6.10
C PRO A 720 27.84 5.38 4.90
N HIS A 721 28.61 5.81 3.90
CA HIS A 721 28.10 6.47 2.69
C HIS A 721 27.95 5.53 1.50
N LEU A 722 28.24 4.23 1.66
CA LEU A 722 28.21 3.26 0.56
C LEU A 722 26.83 3.18 -0.11
N LYS A 723 25.75 3.12 0.65
CA LYS A 723 24.40 3.10 0.10
C LYS A 723 24.11 4.30 -0.80
N LYS A 724 24.50 5.49 -0.38
CA LYS A 724 24.38 6.72 -1.17
C LYS A 724 25.20 6.66 -2.46
N LYS A 725 26.43 6.17 -2.39
CA LYS A 725 27.30 6.01 -3.57
C LYS A 725 26.72 5.01 -4.56
N LEU A 726 26.20 3.89 -4.08
CA LEU A 726 25.59 2.84 -4.91
C LEU A 726 24.27 3.25 -5.56
N LEU A 727 23.53 4.16 -4.95
CA LEU A 727 22.28 4.68 -5.50
C LEU A 727 22.48 5.92 -6.40
N ALA A 728 23.69 6.37 -6.59
CA ALA A 728 24.00 7.44 -7.53
C ALA A 728 23.71 7.02 -8.98
N PRO A 729 23.28 7.92 -9.87
CA PRO A 729 22.90 7.60 -11.24
C PRO A 729 23.96 6.86 -12.05
N ASP A 730 25.23 7.22 -11.87
CA ASP A 730 26.38 6.56 -12.52
C ASP A 730 26.60 5.12 -12.00
N ALA A 731 26.38 4.89 -10.71
CA ALA A 731 26.46 3.54 -10.13
C ALA A 731 25.32 2.65 -10.62
N LEU A 732 24.07 3.17 -10.68
CA LEU A 732 22.94 2.46 -11.25
C LEU A 732 23.16 2.14 -12.74
N SER A 733 23.73 3.08 -13.50
CA SER A 733 24.11 2.89 -14.90
C SER A 733 25.17 1.78 -15.05
N GLY A 734 26.19 1.81 -14.19
CA GLY A 734 27.24 0.77 -14.19
C GLY A 734 26.71 -0.61 -13.81
N LEU A 735 25.80 -0.71 -12.84
CA LEU A 735 25.11 -1.96 -12.52
C LEU A 735 24.27 -2.46 -13.70
N LEU A 736 23.53 -1.57 -14.35
CA LEU A 736 22.73 -1.92 -15.52
C LEU A 736 23.61 -2.52 -16.61
N THR A 737 24.80 -1.93 -16.87
CA THR A 737 25.75 -2.45 -17.84
C THR A 737 26.21 -3.87 -17.49
N ILE A 738 26.60 -4.10 -16.22
CA ILE A 738 27.00 -5.43 -15.74
C ILE A 738 25.89 -6.46 -15.97
N LEU A 739 24.64 -6.11 -15.63
CA LEU A 739 23.51 -7.03 -15.75
C LEU A 739 23.05 -7.23 -17.20
N VAL A 740 23.21 -6.26 -18.09
CA VAL A 740 22.93 -6.42 -19.53
C VAL A 740 23.95 -7.37 -20.17
N ASP A 741 25.25 -7.23 -19.82
CA ASP A 741 26.27 -8.20 -20.26
C ASP A 741 25.94 -9.62 -19.79
N ALA A 742 25.51 -9.73 -18.51
CA ALA A 742 25.12 -11.01 -17.94
C ALA A 742 23.84 -11.61 -18.56
N ALA A 743 22.90 -10.76 -18.98
CA ALA A 743 21.71 -11.21 -19.73
C ALA A 743 22.10 -11.79 -21.09
N LYS A 744 22.99 -11.15 -21.83
CA LYS A 744 23.55 -11.68 -23.09
C LYS A 744 24.19 -13.06 -22.88
N GLU A 745 25.02 -13.18 -21.86
CA GLU A 745 25.65 -14.44 -21.48
C GLU A 745 24.63 -15.53 -21.15
N TRP A 746 23.53 -15.14 -20.45
CA TRP A 746 22.45 -16.07 -20.18
C TRP A 746 21.74 -16.53 -21.46
N TYR A 747 21.43 -15.64 -22.40
CA TYR A 747 20.81 -16.03 -23.66
C TYR A 747 21.67 -17.00 -24.49
N GLN A 748 23.00 -16.93 -24.34
CA GLN A 748 23.93 -17.77 -25.06
C GLN A 748 24.21 -19.10 -24.37
N HIS A 749 24.30 -19.13 -23.05
CA HIS A 749 24.83 -20.24 -22.28
C HIS A 749 23.91 -20.75 -21.16
N GLY A 750 22.77 -20.11 -20.90
CA GLY A 750 21.89 -20.41 -19.77
C GLY A 750 22.49 -20.04 -18.42
N LEU A 751 21.86 -20.52 -17.35
CA LEU A 751 22.34 -20.31 -15.97
C LEU A 751 23.54 -21.21 -15.66
N ILE A 752 24.40 -20.71 -14.79
CA ILE A 752 25.48 -21.44 -14.16
C ILE A 752 25.32 -21.44 -12.65
N PHE A 753 25.84 -22.47 -11.98
CA PHE A 753 25.80 -22.57 -10.53
C PHE A 753 27.21 -22.95 -10.04
N SER A 754 27.68 -22.28 -8.98
CA SER A 754 28.95 -22.61 -8.34
C SER A 754 28.83 -23.84 -7.42
N ASN A 755 29.92 -24.50 -7.14
CA ASN A 755 29.97 -25.58 -6.16
C ASN A 755 29.50 -25.13 -4.77
N ALA A 756 29.80 -23.90 -4.39
CA ALA A 756 29.35 -23.30 -3.13
C ALA A 756 27.80 -23.17 -3.08
N MET A 757 27.16 -22.70 -4.16
CA MET A 757 25.71 -22.61 -4.27
C MET A 757 25.01 -23.98 -4.22
N GLU A 758 25.59 -24.98 -4.94
CA GLU A 758 25.07 -26.35 -4.92
C GLU A 758 25.19 -26.97 -3.52
N THR A 759 26.30 -26.72 -2.84
CA THR A 759 26.53 -27.20 -1.48
C THR A 759 25.58 -26.52 -0.49
N SER A 760 25.41 -25.18 -0.57
CA SER A 760 24.46 -24.44 0.23
C SER A 760 23.03 -24.97 0.05
N THR A 761 22.64 -25.19 -1.21
CA THR A 761 21.33 -25.75 -1.55
C THR A 761 21.14 -27.17 -1.01
N ARG A 762 22.15 -28.04 -1.19
CA ARG A 762 22.12 -29.41 -0.68
C ARG A 762 21.99 -29.44 0.84
N ASN A 763 22.79 -28.63 1.54
CA ASN A 763 22.73 -28.52 3.00
C ASN A 763 21.37 -28.01 3.49
N TYR A 764 20.78 -27.04 2.81
CA TYR A 764 19.45 -26.54 3.14
C TYR A 764 18.38 -27.64 3.06
N PHE A 765 18.38 -28.44 2.01
CA PHE A 765 17.44 -29.56 1.88
C PHE A 765 17.74 -30.67 2.89
N ALA A 766 19.01 -30.97 3.16
CA ALA A 766 19.40 -31.97 4.15
C ALA A 766 18.96 -31.58 5.58
N GLN A 767 19.12 -30.34 5.98
CA GLN A 767 18.69 -29.81 7.29
C GLN A 767 17.17 -29.88 7.51
N ASN A 768 16.38 -29.90 6.45
CA ASN A 768 14.93 -30.01 6.52
C ASN A 768 14.41 -31.46 6.30
N ASP A 769 15.30 -32.43 6.21
CA ASP A 769 14.93 -33.83 5.95
C ASP A 769 14.82 -34.67 7.22
N PHE A 770 13.84 -34.36 8.06
CA PHE A 770 13.58 -35.08 9.31
C PHE A 770 13.34 -36.59 9.13
N LEU A 771 12.91 -37.01 7.91
CA LEU A 771 12.79 -38.45 7.64
C LEU A 771 14.16 -39.13 7.48
N SER A 772 15.15 -38.44 6.92
CA SER A 772 16.52 -38.97 6.87
C SER A 772 17.17 -39.02 8.26
N GLU A 773 16.95 -37.95 9.07
CA GLU A 773 17.40 -37.95 10.45
C GLU A 773 16.78 -39.10 11.25
N PHE A 774 15.47 -39.27 11.17
CA PHE A 774 14.78 -40.38 11.80
C PHE A 774 15.34 -41.75 11.37
N ILE A 775 15.64 -41.93 10.06
CA ILE A 775 16.21 -43.19 9.57
C ILE A 775 17.62 -43.41 10.14
N ILE A 776 18.46 -42.38 10.17
CA ILE A 776 19.82 -42.47 10.71
C ILE A 776 19.80 -42.80 12.20
N GLU A 777 18.92 -42.15 12.94
CA GLU A 777 18.85 -42.24 14.41
C GLU A 777 18.15 -43.52 14.90
N PHE A 778 17.04 -43.91 14.25
CA PHE A 778 16.19 -44.99 14.73
C PHE A 778 16.19 -46.25 13.89
N CYS A 779 16.85 -46.25 12.73
CA CYS A 779 16.77 -47.38 11.80
C CYS A 779 18.19 -47.88 11.38
N GLN A 780 18.23 -49.15 11.02
CA GLN A 780 19.45 -49.77 10.47
C GLN A 780 19.11 -50.44 9.13
N TYR A 781 20.04 -50.30 8.19
CA TYR A 781 19.95 -50.93 6.89
C TYR A 781 20.33 -52.43 7.00
N GLY A 782 19.76 -53.27 6.18
CA GLY A 782 20.11 -54.70 6.12
C GLY A 782 19.16 -55.53 5.29
N ASP A 783 19.75 -56.50 4.61
CA ASP A 783 18.98 -57.49 3.84
C ASP A 783 18.04 -58.28 4.73
N GLY A 784 16.80 -58.50 4.26
CA GLY A 784 15.80 -59.24 5.00
C GLY A 784 15.04 -58.41 6.05
N LYS A 785 15.43 -57.17 6.31
CA LYS A 785 14.70 -56.27 7.22
C LYS A 785 13.48 -55.69 6.55
N PHE A 786 12.41 -55.46 7.34
CA PHE A 786 11.16 -54.88 6.89
C PHE A 786 10.48 -54.14 8.01
N ILE A 787 10.03 -52.91 7.72
CA ILE A 787 9.21 -52.10 8.63
C ILE A 787 7.84 -51.88 7.95
N GLU A 788 6.75 -52.27 8.62
CA GLU A 788 5.41 -51.92 8.18
C GLU A 788 5.21 -50.40 8.19
N ILE A 789 4.54 -49.85 7.16
CA ILE A 789 4.34 -48.39 7.01
C ILE A 789 3.62 -47.77 8.20
N ASN A 790 2.67 -48.46 8.81
CA ASN A 790 1.95 -47.94 9.96
C ASN A 790 2.83 -47.93 11.22
N SER A 791 3.69 -48.93 11.41
CA SER A 791 4.70 -48.94 12.52
C SER A 791 5.74 -47.87 12.35
N PHE A 792 6.22 -47.65 11.12
CA PHE A 792 7.10 -46.55 10.79
C PHE A 792 6.46 -45.22 11.10
N LEU A 793 5.24 -44.98 10.63
CA LEU A 793 4.48 -43.76 10.83
C LEU A 793 4.20 -43.50 12.33
N LYS A 794 3.85 -44.54 13.07
CA LYS A 794 3.58 -44.43 14.51
C LYS A 794 4.85 -43.91 15.25
N ARG A 795 5.99 -44.60 15.06
CA ARG A 795 7.24 -44.21 15.71
C ARG A 795 7.76 -42.85 15.23
N LEU A 796 7.61 -42.54 13.96
CA LEU A 796 7.95 -41.23 13.43
C LEU A 796 7.17 -40.09 14.13
N LYS A 797 5.89 -40.29 14.41
CA LYS A 797 5.08 -39.31 15.16
C LYS A 797 5.43 -39.21 16.64
N GLU A 798 5.86 -40.30 17.23
CA GLU A 798 6.29 -40.34 18.64
C GLU A 798 7.62 -39.60 18.85
N GLU A 799 8.57 -39.78 17.93
CA GLU A 799 9.92 -39.19 18.04
C GLU A 799 9.99 -37.76 17.47
N TYR A 800 9.20 -37.44 16.42
CA TYR A 800 9.13 -36.13 15.73
C TYR A 800 7.71 -35.54 15.77
N PRO A 801 7.14 -35.27 16.97
CA PRO A 801 5.76 -34.80 17.10
C PRO A 801 5.55 -33.37 16.56
N ALA A 802 6.58 -32.50 16.64
CA ALA A 802 6.51 -31.14 16.14
C ALA A 802 6.39 -31.10 14.60
N GLU A 803 7.24 -31.86 13.91
CA GLU A 803 7.35 -31.92 12.47
C GLU A 803 6.14 -32.61 11.83
N THR A 804 5.61 -33.64 12.51
CA THR A 804 4.52 -34.48 11.99
C THR A 804 3.12 -33.92 12.31
N ARG A 805 2.98 -33.01 13.27
CA ARG A 805 1.69 -32.49 13.77
C ARG A 805 0.83 -31.85 12.67
N THR A 806 1.45 -31.17 11.74
CA THR A 806 0.76 -30.40 10.70
C THR A 806 0.57 -31.19 9.40
N ILE A 807 1.16 -32.39 9.30
CA ILE A 807 1.15 -33.21 8.08
C ILE A 807 0.12 -34.32 8.23
N SER A 808 -0.81 -34.45 7.28
CA SER A 808 -1.80 -35.54 7.30
C SER A 808 -1.14 -36.91 7.14
N ASP A 809 -1.74 -37.96 7.73
CA ASP A 809 -1.26 -39.35 7.62
C ASP A 809 -1.07 -39.81 6.19
N ARG A 810 -1.94 -39.36 5.29
CA ARG A 810 -1.85 -39.63 3.85
C ARG A 810 -0.55 -39.03 3.28
N ASN A 811 -0.28 -37.78 3.56
CA ASN A 811 0.92 -37.10 3.07
C ASN A 811 2.18 -37.70 3.67
N LEU A 812 2.21 -37.99 4.99
CA LEU A 812 3.33 -38.69 5.63
C LEU A 812 3.60 -40.05 4.98
N LYS A 813 2.54 -40.83 4.70
CA LYS A 813 2.69 -42.12 3.99
C LYS A 813 3.23 -41.94 2.58
N ASP A 814 2.84 -40.89 1.87
CA ASP A 814 3.36 -40.59 0.54
C ASP A 814 4.83 -40.12 0.59
N MET A 815 5.23 -39.36 1.61
CA MET A 815 6.63 -39.04 1.87
C MET A 815 7.47 -40.29 2.16
N ILE A 816 6.96 -41.21 3.00
CA ILE A 816 7.64 -42.49 3.30
C ILE A 816 7.77 -43.35 2.05
N LYS A 817 6.77 -43.41 1.17
CA LYS A 817 6.86 -44.13 -0.12
C LYS A 817 7.98 -43.62 -1.02
N ARG A 818 8.28 -42.32 -0.98
CA ARG A 818 9.38 -41.70 -1.76
C ARG A 818 10.79 -42.12 -1.30
N LEU A 819 10.89 -42.87 -0.17
CA LEU A 819 12.14 -43.53 0.23
C LEU A 819 12.51 -44.71 -0.68
N HIS A 820 11.57 -45.21 -1.50
CA HIS A 820 11.84 -46.27 -2.45
C HIS A 820 13.00 -45.96 -3.42
N GLY A 821 13.92 -46.91 -3.58
CA GLY A 821 15.10 -46.73 -4.42
C GLY A 821 16.31 -46.09 -3.74
N ARG A 822 16.15 -45.56 -2.49
CA ARG A 822 17.27 -44.93 -1.76
C ARG A 822 17.95 -45.94 -0.85
N ASN A 823 19.29 -45.97 -0.87
CA ASN A 823 20.11 -46.79 0.02
C ASN A 823 19.61 -48.23 0.19
N GLY A 824 19.08 -48.82 -0.87
CA GLY A 824 18.57 -50.19 -0.83
C GLY A 824 17.13 -50.35 -0.24
N ILE A 825 16.46 -49.22 0.14
CA ILE A 825 15.06 -49.28 0.63
C ILE A 825 14.11 -49.55 -0.51
N THR A 826 13.25 -50.54 -0.33
CA THR A 826 12.24 -50.86 -1.32
C THR A 826 10.82 -50.81 -0.70
N TYR A 827 9.98 -49.95 -1.22
CA TYR A 827 8.54 -49.91 -0.80
C TYR A 827 7.77 -51.03 -1.48
N LYS A 828 7.38 -52.02 -0.73
CA LYS A 828 6.66 -53.24 -1.26
C LYS A 828 5.75 -53.87 -0.22
N ARG A 829 4.95 -54.86 -0.65
CA ARG A 829 4.19 -55.72 0.27
C ARG A 829 5.10 -56.83 0.81
N HIS A 830 4.96 -57.07 2.13
CA HIS A 830 5.63 -58.19 2.75
C HIS A 830 5.04 -59.51 2.19
N PRO A 831 5.86 -60.50 1.77
CA PRO A 831 5.38 -61.69 1.11
C PRO A 831 4.40 -62.53 1.91
N GLN A 832 4.63 -62.68 3.23
CA GLN A 832 3.79 -63.50 4.11
C GLN A 832 2.63 -62.69 4.71
N SER A 833 2.89 -61.50 5.31
CA SER A 833 1.87 -60.70 5.99
C SER A 833 0.96 -59.89 5.03
N ARG A 834 1.35 -59.73 3.77
CA ARG A 834 0.67 -58.91 2.74
C ARG A 834 0.62 -57.40 3.10
N ARG A 835 1.20 -56.96 4.23
CA ARG A 835 1.23 -55.56 4.66
C ARG A 835 2.23 -54.75 3.85
N LEU A 836 1.86 -53.49 3.60
CA LEU A 836 2.74 -52.54 2.92
C LEU A 836 3.81 -52.00 3.87
N GLY A 837 5.04 -51.81 3.40
CA GLY A 837 6.14 -51.32 4.21
C GLY A 837 7.44 -51.11 3.42
N LEU A 838 8.47 -50.79 4.16
CA LEU A 838 9.83 -50.56 3.68
C LEU A 838 10.68 -51.80 3.92
N ALA A 839 11.17 -52.44 2.85
CA ALA A 839 12.16 -53.53 2.91
C ALA A 839 13.57 -52.92 2.77
N GLY A 840 14.59 -53.63 3.32
CA GLY A 840 15.99 -53.18 3.38
C GLY A 840 16.33 -52.31 4.59
N ILE A 841 15.32 -52.08 5.48
CA ILE A 841 15.49 -51.22 6.68
C ILE A 841 14.71 -51.84 7.85
N GLY A 842 15.23 -51.69 9.08
CA GLY A 842 14.62 -52.15 10.34
C GLY A 842 14.93 -51.15 11.48
N PHE A 843 14.12 -51.12 12.55
CA PHE A 843 14.44 -50.31 13.73
C PHE A 843 15.65 -50.82 14.51
N PHE A 844 16.41 -49.94 15.15
CA PHE A 844 17.43 -50.32 16.12
C PHE A 844 16.76 -50.99 17.34
N GLY A 845 17.33 -52.09 17.83
CA GLY A 845 16.88 -52.76 19.07
C GLY A 845 15.50 -53.39 19.06
N GLY A 846 14.82 -53.46 17.93
CA GLY A 846 13.45 -53.97 17.82
C GLY A 846 13.37 -55.48 17.87
N THR A 847 12.80 -56.06 18.95
CA THR A 847 12.40 -57.47 19.06
C THR A 847 11.03 -57.75 18.43
N GLU A 848 10.38 -56.75 17.81
CA GLU A 848 9.09 -56.89 17.18
C GLU A 848 9.19 -57.19 15.68
N GLN A 849 8.99 -58.47 15.38
CA GLN A 849 8.74 -59.05 14.04
C GLN A 849 9.70 -58.65 12.92
N THR A 850 10.98 -58.84 13.12
CA THR A 850 11.92 -59.08 12.00
C THR A 850 11.73 -60.52 11.49
N SER A 851 10.80 -60.70 10.58
CA SER A 851 10.84 -61.90 9.75
C SER A 851 12.11 -61.81 8.87
N ILE A 852 13.12 -62.57 9.21
CA ILE A 852 14.37 -62.70 8.47
C ILE A 852 14.03 -63.15 7.06
N TRP A 853 14.22 -62.32 6.10
CA TRP A 853 14.04 -62.61 4.68
C TRP A 853 15.34 -63.14 4.10
N LYS A 854 15.49 -64.46 4.05
CA LYS A 854 16.56 -65.02 3.23
C LYS A 854 16.12 -64.86 1.76
N SER A 855 16.94 -64.12 0.99
CA SER A 855 16.85 -64.11 -0.46
C SER A 855 17.01 -65.54 -0.97
N SER A 856 15.90 -66.24 -1.28
CA SER A 856 15.95 -67.41 -2.17
C SER A 856 16.30 -66.85 -3.55
N GLY A 857 17.52 -66.98 -3.96
CA GLY A 857 17.91 -66.75 -5.33
C GLY A 857 17.08 -67.60 -6.28
N ILE A 858 16.41 -66.92 -7.19
CA ILE A 858 16.22 -67.25 -8.61
C ILE A 858 16.10 -65.93 -9.33
#